data_a2d12c5c7da3048fc9f375cb7dba36f7
#
_entry.id   a2d12c5c7da3048fc9f375cb7dba36f7
#
_cell.length_a   1.000
_cell.length_b   1.000
_cell.length_c   1.000
_cell.angle_alpha   90.00
_cell.angle_beta   90.00
_cell.angle_gamma   90.00
#
_symmetry.space_group_name_H-M   'P 1'
#
loop_
_entity.id
_entity.type
_entity.pdbx_description
1 polymer ?
#
loop_
_entity_poly.entity_id
_entity_poly.type
_entity_poly.pdbx_seq_one_letter_code
_entity_poly.pdbx_strand_id
1 'polypeptide(L)'
;MEENRERDLARELIESTGRNLYLTGKAGTGKTTFLRQLRADSPKRMVVLAPTGIAAINAEGMTIHSFFLFPFLPYLPNEAFGKKAKYNYHYRKERLKLIRSLDLIVIDEVSMVRADLLDAIDDALRHVRRCNLPFGGVQMLLIGDIQQLPPVAKPEEWQMLSEYYDSPYFFSSRAFQEGDFQAVELTKVYRQSDSRFLNILNKIRENRCLQADLDELNRRYLPEFEPEKEDNYIQLTTHNSQALKINTEELDDLPGDTHTFAAEIKGEFPPYSYPTETELVLKEGAQVMLVKNDSPEHRYVNGSLAEVVRIDDTIDVKLASNGETISIERAEWCNTRYILNPETNNIEEEVLGTFVQYPLKLAWAITIHKSQGLTFDHAIIDASAAFAHGQTYVALSRCRSLEGLVLSEPVPPSAIINDRLVKNFTSRLQQYIPDSEQCKAMKQNYIIALLDDLFDFIPLRQAIERMERLMTINFPDKCAQLIADYQAENERMRTELADVAQRFHNQYRTLTLQSEKPESDTQLQERINRATAYFEEKMQPLRKLLEATFIATDNSALHKRIEEISDELHLLMNVKQGLLKYVNEKGFHVLDYQRQRSLLLIADNQGAALSQFEKPIVVPEGISHPQLYKRLAEWRREKSKETGERIVRILRTATIVAIVKELPTTEKELQEMPGFGKKKQEQYGKEILKIIIAYLGKG
;
A
#
# COMPACT_ATOMS: atom_id res chain seq x y z
N MET A 1 -14.24 -24.13 11.44
CA MET A 1 -12.77 -24.01 11.34
C MET A 1 -12.21 -24.31 12.71
N GLU A 2 -11.19 -25.16 12.80
CA GLU A 2 -10.53 -25.38 14.11
C GLU A 2 -9.93 -24.07 14.60
N GLU A 3 -10.13 -23.77 15.89
CA GLU A 3 -9.53 -22.62 16.56
C GLU A 3 -8.01 -22.68 16.44
N ASN A 4 -7.42 -21.60 15.97
CA ASN A 4 -5.96 -21.46 15.89
C ASN A 4 -5.58 -20.19 16.66
N ARG A 5 -5.14 -20.41 17.89
CA ARG A 5 -4.82 -19.36 18.87
C ARG A 5 -3.79 -18.35 18.35
N GLU A 6 -2.79 -18.81 17.59
CA GLU A 6 -1.75 -17.92 17.03
C GLU A 6 -2.33 -16.99 15.95
N ARG A 7 -3.26 -17.50 15.14
CA ARG A 7 -3.95 -16.67 14.13
C ARG A 7 -4.84 -15.61 14.77
N ASP A 8 -5.55 -16.00 15.83
CA ASP A 8 -6.44 -15.09 16.55
C ASP A 8 -5.62 -14.00 17.24
N LEU A 9 -4.48 -14.36 17.85
CA LEU A 9 -3.54 -13.40 18.43
C LEU A 9 -2.98 -12.45 17.38
N ALA A 10 -2.56 -12.96 16.21
CA ALA A 10 -2.04 -12.12 15.14
C ALA A 10 -3.10 -11.11 14.66
N ARG A 11 -4.35 -11.57 14.46
CA ARG A 11 -5.47 -10.70 14.10
C ARG A 11 -5.75 -9.64 15.17
N GLU A 12 -5.78 -10.03 16.41
CA GLU A 12 -5.99 -9.14 17.55
C GLU A 12 -4.92 -8.04 17.63
N LEU A 13 -3.64 -8.39 17.46
CA LEU A 13 -2.53 -7.44 17.43
C LEU A 13 -2.65 -6.46 16.28
N ILE A 14 -3.04 -6.93 15.10
CA ILE A 14 -3.24 -6.06 13.93
C ILE A 14 -4.41 -5.11 14.16
N GLU A 15 -5.56 -5.61 14.58
CA GLU A 15 -6.79 -4.83 14.64
C GLU A 15 -6.86 -3.90 15.86
N SER A 16 -6.29 -4.31 17.01
CA SER A 16 -6.55 -3.66 18.29
C SER A 16 -5.34 -3.02 18.97
N THR A 17 -4.12 -3.09 18.39
CA THR A 17 -2.93 -2.56 19.09
C THR A 17 -2.14 -1.52 18.32
N GLY A 18 -2.33 -1.36 17.02
CA GLY A 18 -1.51 -0.48 16.18
C GLY A 18 -0.03 -0.84 16.13
N ARG A 19 0.40 -1.96 16.77
CA ARG A 19 1.80 -2.41 16.80
C ARG A 19 2.20 -3.06 15.50
N ASN A 20 3.43 -2.86 15.08
CA ASN A 20 4.00 -3.57 13.94
C ASN A 20 4.12 -5.06 14.28
N LEU A 21 3.84 -5.92 13.30
CA LEU A 21 3.82 -7.37 13.50
C LEU A 21 4.70 -8.08 12.49
N TYR A 22 5.54 -9.00 12.98
CA TYR A 22 6.20 -10.01 12.17
C TYR A 22 5.47 -11.35 12.33
N LEU A 23 4.75 -11.76 11.31
CA LEU A 23 4.03 -13.03 11.24
C LEU A 23 4.91 -14.07 10.55
N THR A 24 5.41 -15.02 11.29
CA THR A 24 6.27 -16.09 10.78
C THR A 24 5.63 -17.47 10.92
N GLY A 25 6.30 -18.48 10.43
CA GLY A 25 5.89 -19.87 10.51
C GLY A 25 6.46 -20.69 9.38
N LYS A 26 6.53 -21.99 9.59
CA LYS A 26 7.08 -22.97 8.65
C LYS A 26 6.34 -22.94 7.30
N ALA A 27 6.93 -23.55 6.29
CA ALA A 27 6.24 -23.75 5.02
C ALA A 27 4.90 -24.52 5.27
N GLY A 28 3.80 -24.07 4.66
CA GLY A 28 2.50 -24.72 4.80
C GLY A 28 1.74 -24.44 6.08
N THR A 29 2.11 -23.44 6.90
CA THR A 29 1.36 -23.07 8.12
C THR A 29 0.17 -22.13 7.89
N GLY A 30 -0.17 -21.81 6.63
CA GLY A 30 -1.35 -21.02 6.31
C GLY A 30 -1.17 -19.50 6.34
N LYS A 31 0.07 -18.98 6.25
CA LYS A 31 0.35 -17.53 6.18
C LYS A 31 -0.45 -16.80 5.08
N THR A 32 -0.44 -17.35 3.87
CA THR A 32 -1.20 -16.79 2.73
C THR A 32 -2.71 -16.86 2.94
N THR A 33 -3.21 -17.91 3.58
CA THR A 33 -4.64 -18.03 3.93
C THR A 33 -5.02 -16.97 4.97
N PHE A 34 -4.17 -16.75 5.96
CA PHE A 34 -4.36 -15.66 6.94
C PHE A 34 -4.42 -14.29 6.26
N LEU A 35 -3.50 -14.02 5.33
CA LEU A 35 -3.47 -12.76 4.58
C LEU A 35 -4.77 -12.54 3.78
N ARG A 36 -5.25 -13.56 3.06
CA ARG A 36 -6.52 -13.47 2.31
C ARG A 36 -7.71 -13.18 3.20
N GLN A 37 -7.79 -13.82 4.37
CA GLN A 37 -8.86 -13.57 5.34
C GLN A 37 -8.76 -12.17 5.95
N LEU A 38 -7.55 -11.74 6.33
CA LEU A 38 -7.34 -10.39 6.83
C LEU A 38 -7.76 -9.33 5.81
N ARG A 39 -7.44 -9.54 4.53
CA ARG A 39 -7.84 -8.63 3.44
C ARG A 39 -9.36 -8.55 3.26
N ALA A 40 -10.06 -9.70 3.41
CA ALA A 40 -11.50 -9.74 3.27
C ALA A 40 -12.26 -9.10 4.43
N ASP A 41 -11.76 -9.26 5.65
CA ASP A 41 -12.52 -8.96 6.88
C ASP A 41 -12.08 -7.65 7.56
N SER A 42 -10.81 -7.23 7.40
CA SER A 42 -10.30 -6.08 8.15
C SER A 42 -10.85 -4.76 7.63
N PRO A 43 -11.31 -3.87 8.53
CA PRO A 43 -11.75 -2.53 8.16
C PRO A 43 -10.59 -1.58 7.84
N LYS A 44 -9.34 -1.98 8.09
CA LYS A 44 -8.15 -1.14 7.84
C LYS A 44 -7.89 -0.97 6.36
N ARG A 45 -7.51 0.23 5.99
CA ARG A 45 -7.02 0.54 4.64
C ARG A 45 -5.65 -0.03 4.47
N MET A 46 -5.56 -1.11 3.73
CA MET A 46 -4.33 -1.83 3.54
C MET A 46 -3.91 -1.91 2.09
N VAL A 47 -2.61 -2.03 1.89
CA VAL A 47 -2.00 -2.47 0.64
C VAL A 47 -1.14 -3.69 0.93
N VAL A 48 -1.12 -4.62 -0.02
CA VAL A 48 -0.29 -5.82 0.04
C VAL A 48 0.87 -5.66 -0.94
N LEU A 49 2.07 -5.80 -0.43
CA LEU A 49 3.30 -5.62 -1.17
C LEU A 49 4.18 -6.87 -1.09
N ALA A 50 5.01 -7.09 -2.10
CA ALA A 50 5.97 -8.19 -2.11
C ALA A 50 7.30 -7.77 -2.79
N PRO A 51 8.42 -8.46 -2.50
CA PRO A 51 9.72 -8.13 -3.07
C PRO A 51 9.83 -8.46 -4.57
N THR A 52 9.11 -9.47 -5.05
CA THR A 52 9.19 -9.95 -6.44
C THR A 52 7.83 -9.93 -7.14
N GLY A 53 7.82 -9.90 -8.47
CA GLY A 53 6.58 -9.92 -9.27
C GLY A 53 5.74 -11.17 -9.02
N ILE A 54 6.36 -12.35 -8.94
CA ILE A 54 5.66 -13.62 -8.70
C ILE A 54 5.04 -13.63 -7.30
N ALA A 55 5.78 -13.19 -6.27
CA ALA A 55 5.25 -13.11 -4.92
C ALA A 55 4.10 -12.08 -4.84
N ALA A 56 4.19 -10.97 -5.55
CA ALA A 56 3.12 -9.96 -5.63
C ALA A 56 1.83 -10.53 -6.27
N ILE A 57 1.96 -11.27 -7.37
CA ILE A 57 0.82 -11.94 -8.02
C ILE A 57 0.18 -12.96 -7.06
N ASN A 58 0.99 -13.79 -6.39
CA ASN A 58 0.51 -14.80 -5.45
C ASN A 58 -0.20 -14.20 -4.21
N ALA A 59 0.26 -13.02 -3.78
CA ALA A 59 -0.33 -12.27 -2.68
C ALA A 59 -1.50 -11.37 -3.13
N GLU A 60 -1.83 -11.37 -4.43
CA GLU A 60 -2.82 -10.45 -5.03
C GLU A 60 -2.49 -8.98 -4.69
N GLY A 61 -1.24 -8.59 -4.84
CA GLY A 61 -0.73 -7.28 -4.46
C GLY A 61 0.22 -6.68 -5.50
N MET A 62 1.06 -5.76 -5.07
CA MET A 62 2.05 -5.08 -5.91
C MET A 62 3.47 -5.33 -5.43
N THR A 63 4.46 -5.10 -6.31
CA THR A 63 5.84 -5.07 -5.86
C THR A 63 6.13 -3.78 -5.07
N ILE A 64 7.03 -3.88 -4.07
CA ILE A 64 7.49 -2.73 -3.27
C ILE A 64 7.98 -1.60 -4.19
N HIS A 65 8.81 -1.94 -5.18
CA HIS A 65 9.38 -0.96 -6.12
C HIS A 65 8.31 -0.24 -6.94
N SER A 66 7.29 -0.95 -7.42
CA SER A 66 6.17 -0.34 -8.17
C SER A 66 5.30 0.55 -7.30
N PHE A 67 5.04 0.15 -6.05
CA PHE A 67 4.21 0.92 -5.13
C PHE A 67 4.88 2.23 -4.72
N PHE A 68 6.16 2.19 -4.32
CA PHE A 68 6.90 3.36 -3.88
C PHE A 68 7.64 4.08 -5.02
N LEU A 69 7.59 3.58 -6.26
CA LEU A 69 8.35 4.09 -7.41
C LEU A 69 9.85 4.15 -7.12
N PHE A 70 10.38 3.15 -6.43
CA PHE A 70 11.79 3.07 -6.12
C PHE A 70 12.60 2.65 -7.35
N PRO A 71 13.78 3.24 -7.56
CA PRO A 71 14.73 2.73 -8.55
C PRO A 71 15.30 1.38 -8.08
N PHE A 72 15.74 0.56 -9.03
CA PHE A 72 16.45 -0.71 -8.73
C PHE A 72 17.92 -0.46 -8.36
N LEU A 73 18.14 0.38 -7.36
CA LEU A 73 19.44 0.75 -6.82
C LEU A 73 19.44 0.57 -5.29
N PRO A 74 20.59 0.28 -4.66
CA PRO A 74 20.69 0.24 -3.21
C PRO A 74 20.29 1.59 -2.58
N TYR A 75 19.56 1.52 -1.47
CA TYR A 75 19.28 2.68 -0.65
C TYR A 75 20.40 2.88 0.38
N LEU A 76 21.01 4.06 0.40
CA LEU A 76 22.05 4.41 1.36
C LEU A 76 21.51 5.44 2.37
N PRO A 77 21.64 5.20 3.68
CA PRO A 77 21.24 6.17 4.70
C PRO A 77 21.95 7.51 4.58
N ASN A 78 21.28 8.60 4.85
CA ASN A 78 21.65 9.99 4.53
C ASN A 78 22.99 10.54 5.02
N GLU A 79 23.72 9.86 5.89
CA GLU A 79 24.93 10.41 6.53
C GLU A 79 26.16 10.40 5.61
N ALA A 80 26.17 9.53 4.58
CA ALA A 80 27.38 9.31 3.76
C ALA A 80 27.50 10.25 2.53
N PHE A 81 26.42 10.76 1.97
CA PHE A 81 26.47 11.41 0.65
C PHE A 81 25.93 12.83 0.57
N GLY A 82 25.76 13.53 1.67
CA GLY A 82 25.24 14.90 1.64
C GLY A 82 23.87 14.97 0.93
N LYS A 83 23.31 16.13 0.78
CA LYS A 83 21.94 16.41 0.27
C LYS A 83 21.54 15.79 -1.10
N LYS A 84 22.41 15.02 -1.77
CA LYS A 84 22.19 14.47 -3.12
C LYS A 84 21.74 12.98 -3.16
N ALA A 85 21.76 12.24 -2.07
CA ALA A 85 21.47 10.80 -2.07
C ALA A 85 20.07 10.41 -1.58
N LYS A 86 19.18 11.36 -1.37
CA LYS A 86 17.76 11.06 -1.11
C LYS A 86 17.10 10.57 -2.39
N TYR A 87 16.36 9.47 -2.33
CA TYR A 87 15.34 9.21 -3.35
C TYR A 87 14.46 10.46 -3.47
N ASN A 88 14.40 11.07 -4.66
CA ASN A 88 13.52 12.19 -4.91
C ASN A 88 12.10 11.67 -5.00
N TYR A 89 11.37 11.66 -3.88
CA TYR A 89 9.98 11.23 -3.80
C TYR A 89 9.05 12.24 -4.50
N HIS A 90 9.07 12.24 -5.84
CA HIS A 90 8.15 13.05 -6.63
C HIS A 90 6.86 12.28 -6.93
N TYR A 91 6.04 12.10 -5.91
CA TYR A 91 4.74 11.48 -6.09
C TYR A 91 3.71 12.48 -6.63
N ARG A 92 2.85 12.00 -7.55
CA ARG A 92 1.66 12.74 -7.96
C ARG A 92 0.71 12.89 -6.78
N LYS A 93 -0.19 13.89 -6.83
CA LYS A 93 -1.11 14.22 -5.72
C LYS A 93 -1.96 13.02 -5.28
N GLU A 94 -2.42 12.23 -6.22
CA GLU A 94 -3.26 11.04 -5.99
C GLU A 94 -2.49 9.99 -5.15
N ARG A 95 -1.22 9.73 -5.50
CA ARG A 95 -0.39 8.79 -4.75
C ARG A 95 -0.02 9.29 -3.35
N LEU A 96 0.22 10.59 -3.21
CA LEU A 96 0.41 11.19 -1.88
C LEU A 96 -0.81 11.00 -0.98
N LYS A 97 -2.02 11.17 -1.55
CA LYS A 97 -3.27 10.94 -0.82
C LYS A 97 -3.42 9.47 -0.43
N LEU A 98 -3.16 8.55 -1.37
CA LEU A 98 -3.20 7.11 -1.11
C LEU A 98 -2.26 6.75 0.06
N ILE A 99 -0.98 7.12 -0.01
CA ILE A 99 0.01 6.77 1.04
C ILE A 99 -0.38 7.38 2.38
N ARG A 100 -0.92 8.60 2.40
CA ARG A 100 -1.39 9.26 3.64
C ARG A 100 -2.62 8.60 4.24
N SER A 101 -3.45 7.96 3.43
CA SER A 101 -4.68 7.31 3.88
C SER A 101 -4.47 5.90 4.43
N LEU A 102 -3.28 5.30 4.27
CA LEU A 102 -3.01 3.94 4.70
C LEU A 102 -2.98 3.80 6.22
N ASP A 103 -3.64 2.75 6.71
CA ASP A 103 -3.61 2.30 8.11
C ASP A 103 -2.65 1.12 8.28
N LEU A 104 -2.52 0.26 7.26
CA LEU A 104 -1.73 -0.97 7.29
C LEU A 104 -1.00 -1.18 5.97
N ILE A 105 0.28 -1.50 6.05
CA ILE A 105 1.05 -2.03 4.92
C ILE A 105 1.45 -3.46 5.24
N VAL A 106 1.07 -4.39 4.36
CA VAL A 106 1.49 -5.78 4.44
C VAL A 106 2.64 -6.01 3.48
N ILE A 107 3.72 -6.63 3.95
CA ILE A 107 4.82 -7.10 3.11
C ILE A 107 4.87 -8.62 3.22
N ASP A 108 4.47 -9.31 2.16
CA ASP A 108 4.59 -10.76 2.06
C ASP A 108 5.97 -11.17 1.56
N GLU A 109 6.41 -12.39 1.88
CA GLU A 109 7.75 -12.94 1.60
C GLU A 109 8.88 -12.01 2.06
N VAL A 110 8.75 -11.49 3.30
CA VAL A 110 9.69 -10.52 3.87
C VAL A 110 11.13 -11.06 4.01
N SER A 111 11.31 -12.38 4.04
CA SER A 111 12.64 -13.01 4.05
C SER A 111 13.52 -12.57 2.89
N MET A 112 12.92 -12.21 1.75
CA MET A 112 13.59 -11.74 0.55
C MET A 112 13.75 -10.22 0.49
N VAL A 113 13.28 -9.48 1.50
CA VAL A 113 13.40 -8.01 1.55
C VAL A 113 14.74 -7.63 2.17
N ARG A 114 15.52 -6.81 1.45
CA ARG A 114 16.79 -6.30 1.97
C ARG A 114 16.58 -5.24 3.05
N ALA A 115 17.53 -5.14 3.96
CA ALA A 115 17.53 -4.15 5.04
C ALA A 115 17.41 -2.71 4.53
N ASP A 116 18.18 -2.37 3.49
CA ASP A 116 18.14 -1.05 2.87
C ASP A 116 16.78 -0.72 2.21
N LEU A 117 16.12 -1.72 1.63
CA LEU A 117 14.79 -1.54 1.04
C LEU A 117 13.73 -1.26 2.11
N LEU A 118 13.82 -1.90 3.29
CA LEU A 118 12.90 -1.64 4.39
C LEU A 118 13.13 -0.23 4.97
N ASP A 119 14.38 0.23 5.06
CA ASP A 119 14.70 1.60 5.47
C ASP A 119 14.23 2.64 4.43
N ALA A 120 14.31 2.32 3.13
CA ALA A 120 13.75 3.17 2.08
C ALA A 120 12.23 3.34 2.21
N ILE A 121 11.51 2.26 2.57
CA ILE A 121 10.06 2.32 2.84
C ILE A 121 9.78 3.24 4.03
N ASP A 122 10.54 3.11 5.12
CA ASP A 122 10.40 3.95 6.31
C ASP A 122 10.63 5.44 5.99
N ASP A 123 11.72 5.77 5.29
CA ASP A 123 12.05 7.15 4.91
C ASP A 123 10.96 7.73 4.00
N ALA A 124 10.47 6.98 3.02
CA ALA A 124 9.38 7.40 2.14
C ALA A 124 8.09 7.69 2.92
N LEU A 125 7.72 6.83 3.85
CA LEU A 125 6.51 6.99 4.66
C LEU A 125 6.63 8.17 5.63
N ARG A 126 7.76 8.32 6.33
CA ARG A 126 8.02 9.50 7.20
C ARG A 126 7.95 10.80 6.40
N HIS A 127 8.57 10.82 5.22
CA HIS A 127 8.56 12.00 4.35
C HIS A 127 7.16 12.37 3.87
N VAL A 128 6.42 11.41 3.30
CA VAL A 128 5.09 11.66 2.70
C VAL A 128 4.05 12.02 3.76
N ARG A 129 4.11 11.37 4.91
CA ARG A 129 3.15 11.59 6.02
C ARG A 129 3.59 12.75 6.93
N ARG A 130 4.79 13.29 6.74
CA ARG A 130 5.38 14.33 7.61
C ARG A 130 5.36 13.94 9.09
N CYS A 131 5.66 12.69 9.36
CA CYS A 131 5.61 12.09 10.69
C CYS A 131 6.92 11.35 10.97
N ASN A 132 7.59 11.68 12.09
CA ASN A 132 8.89 11.10 12.45
C ASN A 132 8.77 9.75 13.18
N LEU A 133 7.56 9.25 13.44
CA LEU A 133 7.37 7.90 13.96
C LEU A 133 7.85 6.86 12.94
N PRO A 134 8.29 5.67 13.37
CA PRO A 134 8.62 4.58 12.47
C PRO A 134 7.50 4.36 11.44
N PHE A 135 7.90 4.19 10.18
CA PHE A 135 6.99 4.05 9.03
C PHE A 135 5.96 5.18 8.89
N GLY A 136 6.30 6.39 9.35
CA GLY A 136 5.38 7.52 9.32
C GLY A 136 4.08 7.27 10.11
N GLY A 137 4.10 6.38 11.11
CA GLY A 137 2.96 5.98 11.92
C GLY A 137 1.97 5.03 11.21
N VAL A 138 2.34 4.42 10.08
CA VAL A 138 1.56 3.33 9.45
C VAL A 138 1.95 2.02 10.12
N GLN A 139 0.96 1.20 10.43
CA GLN A 139 1.21 -0.14 10.95
C GLN A 139 1.79 -1.04 9.86
N MET A 140 2.83 -1.80 10.20
CA MET A 140 3.45 -2.77 9.29
C MET A 140 3.10 -4.20 9.71
N LEU A 141 2.72 -5.02 8.72
CA LEU A 141 2.61 -6.47 8.86
C LEU A 141 3.63 -7.12 7.93
N LEU A 142 4.68 -7.70 8.50
CA LEU A 142 5.71 -8.42 7.77
C LEU A 142 5.41 -9.91 7.83
N ILE A 143 5.20 -10.55 6.70
CA ILE A 143 4.88 -11.99 6.61
C ILE A 143 6.03 -12.72 5.93
N GLY A 144 6.51 -13.80 6.52
CA GLY A 144 7.53 -14.63 5.91
C GLY A 144 8.20 -15.60 6.88
N ASP A 145 9.05 -16.46 6.34
CA ASP A 145 9.88 -17.41 7.09
C ASP A 145 11.35 -17.11 6.81
N ILE A 146 12.05 -16.56 7.80
CA ILE A 146 13.46 -16.17 7.67
C ILE A 146 14.40 -17.36 7.39
N GLN A 147 13.95 -18.58 7.63
CA GLN A 147 14.68 -19.80 7.32
C GLN A 147 14.52 -20.23 5.86
N GLN A 148 13.71 -19.49 5.09
CA GLN A 148 13.58 -19.68 3.64
C GLN A 148 14.65 -18.85 2.90
N LEU A 149 14.34 -18.45 1.64
CA LEU A 149 15.33 -17.77 0.81
C LEU A 149 15.71 -16.40 1.35
N PRO A 150 17.01 -16.08 1.37
CA PRO A 150 17.53 -14.78 1.77
C PRO A 150 17.29 -13.74 0.67
N PRO A 151 17.43 -12.45 1.01
CA PRO A 151 17.43 -11.39 0.01
C PRO A 151 18.66 -11.52 -0.89
N VAL A 152 18.47 -11.21 -2.17
CA VAL A 152 19.58 -11.20 -3.14
C VAL A 152 20.31 -9.87 -3.07
N ALA A 153 21.60 -9.90 -2.74
CA ALA A 153 22.49 -8.75 -2.81
C ALA A 153 23.69 -9.10 -3.69
N LYS A 154 23.92 -8.32 -4.74
CA LYS A 154 25.11 -8.49 -5.57
C LYS A 154 26.36 -8.12 -4.78
N PRO A 155 27.52 -8.75 -5.05
CA PRO A 155 28.74 -8.45 -4.29
C PRO A 155 29.09 -6.96 -4.25
N GLU A 156 28.94 -6.26 -5.37
CA GLU A 156 29.23 -4.83 -5.48
C GLU A 156 28.24 -3.99 -4.64
N GLU A 157 26.95 -4.37 -4.65
CA GLU A 157 25.93 -3.72 -3.84
C GLU A 157 26.16 -3.98 -2.35
N TRP A 158 26.49 -5.22 -1.99
CA TRP A 158 26.74 -5.57 -0.60
C TRP A 158 28.00 -4.88 -0.04
N GLN A 159 29.04 -4.69 -0.85
CA GLN A 159 30.22 -3.93 -0.45
C GLN A 159 29.86 -2.52 0.04
N MET A 160 28.93 -1.85 -0.63
CA MET A 160 28.43 -0.52 -0.20
C MET A 160 27.50 -0.60 1.02
N LEU A 161 26.63 -1.60 1.06
CA LEU A 161 25.62 -1.72 2.11
C LEU A 161 26.19 -2.22 3.44
N SER A 162 27.27 -3.02 3.41
CA SER A 162 27.91 -3.56 4.62
C SER A 162 28.56 -2.51 5.53
N GLU A 163 28.73 -1.27 5.04
CA GLU A 163 29.13 -0.13 5.88
C GLU A 163 28.00 0.35 6.78
N TYR A 164 26.73 0.03 6.46
CA TYR A 164 25.55 0.53 7.16
C TYR A 164 24.74 -0.56 7.84
N TYR A 165 24.84 -1.80 7.39
CA TYR A 165 24.02 -2.93 7.83
C TYR A 165 24.88 -4.15 8.17
N ASP A 166 24.59 -4.80 9.28
CA ASP A 166 25.28 -6.03 9.72
C ASP A 166 24.98 -7.22 8.79
N SER A 167 23.84 -7.19 8.11
CA SER A 167 23.42 -8.22 7.17
C SER A 167 22.41 -7.68 6.14
N PRO A 168 22.23 -8.38 5.01
CA PRO A 168 21.23 -7.99 4.02
C PRO A 168 19.79 -8.24 4.48
N TYR A 169 19.54 -8.97 5.55
CA TYR A 169 18.19 -9.33 6.01
C TYR A 169 17.42 -8.13 6.57
N PHE A 170 16.10 -8.15 6.39
CA PHE A 170 15.20 -7.08 6.82
C PHE A 170 15.35 -6.70 8.30
N PHE A 171 15.65 -7.68 9.17
CA PHE A 171 15.81 -7.43 10.62
C PHE A 171 17.07 -6.63 10.99
N SER A 172 18.03 -6.46 10.05
CA SER A 172 19.19 -5.59 10.22
C SER A 172 18.89 -4.13 9.80
N SER A 173 17.68 -3.83 9.29
CA SER A 173 17.28 -2.46 9.00
C SER A 173 17.09 -1.64 10.28
N ARG A 174 17.37 -0.35 10.21
CA ARG A 174 17.11 0.60 11.31
C ARG A 174 15.61 0.68 11.58
N ALA A 175 14.81 0.68 10.52
CA ALA A 175 13.36 0.74 10.58
C ALA A 175 12.74 -0.43 11.36
N PHE A 176 13.29 -1.66 11.19
CA PHE A 176 12.82 -2.80 11.97
C PHE A 176 13.22 -2.67 13.44
N GLN A 177 14.45 -2.24 13.72
CA GLN A 177 14.96 -2.11 15.09
C GLN A 177 14.24 -1.02 15.89
N GLU A 178 13.86 0.11 15.23
CA GLU A 178 13.10 1.21 15.83
C GLU A 178 11.59 0.94 15.85
N GLY A 179 11.10 0.04 15.01
CA GLY A 179 9.68 -0.14 14.70
C GLY A 179 8.85 -0.87 15.76
N ASP A 180 9.43 -1.27 16.90
CA ASP A 180 8.73 -1.97 17.98
C ASP A 180 7.84 -3.13 17.48
N PHE A 181 8.46 -4.06 16.74
CA PHE A 181 7.76 -5.21 16.17
C PHE A 181 7.45 -6.26 17.24
N GLN A 182 6.22 -6.74 17.21
CA GLN A 182 5.82 -7.97 17.89
C GLN A 182 5.97 -9.15 16.92
N ALA A 183 6.07 -10.37 17.44
CA ALA A 183 6.13 -11.56 16.59
C ALA A 183 5.01 -12.54 16.93
N VAL A 184 4.51 -13.23 15.92
CA VAL A 184 3.64 -14.40 16.07
C VAL A 184 4.13 -15.49 15.15
N GLU A 185 4.36 -16.68 15.67
CA GLU A 185 4.75 -17.84 14.89
C GLU A 185 3.57 -18.81 14.73
N LEU A 186 3.13 -19.03 13.47
CA LEU A 186 2.14 -20.05 13.15
C LEU A 186 2.80 -21.43 13.21
N THR A 187 2.35 -22.30 14.10
CA THR A 187 2.98 -23.59 14.37
C THR A 187 2.34 -24.76 13.64
N LYS A 188 1.01 -24.70 13.39
CA LYS A 188 0.26 -25.77 12.75
C LYS A 188 0.55 -25.86 11.26
N VAL A 189 1.10 -26.99 10.81
CA VAL A 189 1.42 -27.25 9.40
C VAL A 189 0.23 -27.99 8.75
N TYR A 190 -0.17 -27.52 7.56
CA TYR A 190 -1.30 -28.09 6.80
C TYR A 190 -0.87 -28.77 5.47
N ARG A 191 0.37 -28.57 5.04
CA ARG A 191 0.88 -28.95 3.72
C ARG A 191 1.39 -30.38 3.68
N GLN A 192 2.23 -30.77 4.64
CA GLN A 192 2.86 -32.07 4.70
C GLN A 192 2.04 -33.02 5.59
N SER A 193 1.79 -34.24 5.08
CA SER A 193 1.11 -35.31 5.82
C SER A 193 2.08 -36.34 6.40
N ASP A 194 3.30 -36.44 5.85
CA ASP A 194 4.34 -37.37 6.30
C ASP A 194 5.09 -36.80 7.52
N SER A 195 4.83 -37.38 8.68
CA SER A 195 5.43 -36.95 9.95
C SER A 195 6.95 -37.16 10.04
N ARG A 196 7.48 -38.19 9.34
CA ARG A 196 8.94 -38.47 9.32
C ARG A 196 9.65 -37.42 8.47
N PHE A 197 9.15 -37.16 7.29
CA PHE A 197 9.68 -36.12 6.42
C PHE A 197 9.59 -34.72 7.06
N LEU A 198 8.44 -34.41 7.68
CA LEU A 198 8.27 -33.16 8.41
C LEU A 198 9.30 -33.00 9.55
N ASN A 199 9.64 -34.08 10.26
CA ASN A 199 10.66 -34.04 11.29
C ASN A 199 12.05 -33.73 10.71
N ILE A 200 12.42 -34.36 9.58
CA ILE A 200 13.69 -34.08 8.89
C ILE A 200 13.73 -32.61 8.43
N LEU A 201 12.69 -32.12 7.77
CA LEU A 201 12.58 -30.74 7.33
C LEU A 201 12.72 -29.75 8.51
N ASN A 202 12.09 -30.03 9.64
CA ASN A 202 12.22 -29.22 10.85
C ASN A 202 13.64 -29.18 11.37
N LYS A 203 14.33 -30.32 11.40
CA LYS A 203 15.73 -30.39 11.84
C LYS A 203 16.67 -29.64 10.90
N ILE A 204 16.46 -29.70 9.60
CA ILE A 204 17.19 -28.92 8.60
C ILE A 204 16.94 -27.42 8.84
N ARG A 205 15.69 -27.01 8.94
CA ARG A 205 15.30 -25.61 9.20
C ARG A 205 15.92 -25.06 10.48
N GLU A 206 15.92 -25.85 11.54
CA GLU A 206 16.41 -25.43 12.87
C GLU A 206 17.91 -25.65 13.05
N ASN A 207 18.59 -26.12 12.01
CA ASN A 207 20.00 -26.47 12.08
C ASN A 207 20.34 -27.50 13.17
N ARG A 208 19.51 -28.50 13.31
CA ARG A 208 19.68 -29.63 14.24
C ARG A 208 19.76 -30.95 13.52
N CYS A 209 19.99 -30.93 12.21
CA CYS A 209 20.08 -32.13 11.38
C CYS A 209 21.35 -32.91 11.73
N LEU A 210 21.18 -34.16 12.09
CA LEU A 210 22.26 -35.08 12.40
C LEU A 210 22.60 -35.92 11.15
N GLN A 211 23.75 -36.61 11.17
CA GLN A 211 24.16 -37.48 10.07
C GLN A 211 23.10 -38.56 9.78
N ALA A 212 22.47 -39.13 10.80
CA ALA A 212 21.40 -40.10 10.64
C ALA A 212 20.17 -39.58 9.88
N ASP A 213 19.85 -38.29 10.04
CA ASP A 213 18.74 -37.63 9.31
C ASP A 213 19.12 -37.43 7.83
N LEU A 214 20.37 -37.10 7.56
CA LEU A 214 20.90 -37.00 6.19
C LEU A 214 20.99 -38.39 5.54
N ASP A 215 21.42 -39.41 6.28
CA ASP A 215 21.48 -40.78 5.79
C ASP A 215 20.08 -41.28 5.41
N GLU A 216 19.06 -40.94 6.19
CA GLU A 216 17.67 -41.25 5.86
C GLU A 216 17.20 -40.52 4.61
N LEU A 217 17.48 -39.21 4.49
CA LEU A 217 17.15 -38.41 3.33
C LEU A 217 17.90 -38.92 2.09
N ASN A 218 19.19 -39.23 2.21
CA ASN A 218 20.03 -39.72 1.11
C ASN A 218 19.69 -41.13 0.64
N ARG A 219 18.82 -41.89 1.33
CA ARG A 219 18.23 -43.11 0.74
C ARG A 219 17.35 -42.82 -0.48
N ARG A 220 16.98 -41.55 -0.66
CA ARG A 220 16.25 -41.09 -1.84
C ARG A 220 17.17 -40.69 -3.02
N TYR A 221 18.48 -40.82 -2.86
CA TYR A 221 19.45 -40.69 -3.96
C TYR A 221 19.34 -41.86 -4.90
N LEU A 222 18.92 -41.59 -6.14
CA LEU A 222 18.68 -42.56 -7.18
C LEU A 222 19.39 -42.03 -8.47
N PRO A 223 20.65 -42.33 -8.68
CA PRO A 223 21.46 -41.70 -9.74
C PRO A 223 21.04 -42.07 -11.17
N GLU A 224 20.40 -43.24 -11.34
CA GLU A 224 19.92 -43.73 -12.64
C GLU A 224 18.38 -43.65 -12.72
N PHE A 225 17.78 -42.75 -11.95
CA PHE A 225 16.33 -42.59 -11.96
C PHE A 225 15.86 -41.85 -13.21
N GLU A 226 15.20 -42.59 -14.09
CA GLU A 226 14.47 -42.04 -15.21
C GLU A 226 12.97 -42.09 -14.86
N PRO A 227 12.29 -40.94 -14.67
CA PRO A 227 10.88 -40.95 -14.37
C PRO A 227 10.08 -41.50 -15.55
N GLU A 228 9.08 -42.38 -15.27
CA GLU A 228 8.08 -42.70 -16.27
C GLU A 228 7.26 -41.41 -16.54
N LYS A 229 6.86 -41.21 -17.81
CA LYS A 229 6.14 -39.97 -18.19
C LYS A 229 4.88 -39.75 -17.35
N GLU A 230 4.28 -40.81 -16.89
CA GLU A 230 3.04 -40.84 -16.10
C GLU A 230 3.24 -40.35 -14.64
N ASP A 231 4.47 -40.37 -14.13
CA ASP A 231 4.79 -39.99 -12.75
C ASP A 231 4.89 -38.46 -12.54
N ASN A 232 4.96 -37.68 -13.62
CA ASN A 232 4.97 -36.20 -13.60
C ASN A 232 5.99 -35.59 -12.60
N TYR A 233 7.22 -36.10 -12.60
CA TYR A 233 8.29 -35.53 -11.80
C TYR A 233 8.70 -34.16 -12.32
N ILE A 234 8.95 -33.22 -11.40
CA ILE A 234 9.53 -31.90 -11.71
C ILE A 234 10.93 -31.80 -11.13
N GLN A 235 11.91 -31.34 -11.91
CA GLN A 235 13.26 -31.13 -11.43
C GLN A 235 13.43 -29.72 -10.86
N LEU A 236 13.89 -29.62 -9.61
CA LEU A 236 14.19 -28.36 -8.94
C LEU A 236 15.68 -28.04 -9.04
N THR A 237 16.00 -26.95 -9.72
CA THR A 237 17.38 -26.52 -9.99
C THR A 237 17.73 -25.22 -9.24
N THR A 238 19.03 -24.97 -9.08
CA THR A 238 19.50 -23.71 -8.44
C THR A 238 19.58 -22.53 -9.43
N HIS A 239 19.72 -22.80 -10.74
CA HIS A 239 19.98 -21.78 -11.77
C HIS A 239 18.95 -21.80 -12.90
N ASN A 240 18.53 -20.60 -13.37
CA ASN A 240 17.59 -20.48 -14.49
C ASN A 240 18.10 -21.10 -15.80
N SER A 241 19.41 -20.99 -16.07
CA SER A 241 20.02 -21.56 -17.29
C SER A 241 19.91 -23.09 -17.34
N GLN A 242 20.03 -23.75 -16.19
CA GLN A 242 19.88 -25.19 -16.07
C GLN A 242 18.44 -25.62 -16.32
N ALA A 243 17.47 -24.95 -15.68
CA ALA A 243 16.06 -25.25 -15.90
C ALA A 243 15.65 -25.00 -17.37
N LEU A 244 16.12 -23.92 -17.97
CA LEU A 244 15.85 -23.63 -19.38
C LEU A 244 16.42 -24.71 -20.29
N LYS A 245 17.67 -25.13 -20.05
CA LYS A 245 18.34 -26.19 -20.85
C LYS A 245 17.52 -27.47 -20.79
N ILE A 246 17.18 -27.97 -19.61
CA ILE A 246 16.40 -29.19 -19.43
C ILE A 246 15.06 -29.08 -20.17
N ASN A 247 14.30 -28.00 -19.95
CA ASN A 247 13.01 -27.82 -20.58
C ASN A 247 13.09 -27.76 -22.11
N THR A 248 14.19 -27.21 -22.67
CA THR A 248 14.39 -27.13 -24.11
C THR A 248 14.77 -28.51 -24.70
N GLU A 249 15.67 -29.21 -24.05
CA GLU A 249 16.10 -30.54 -24.47
C GLU A 249 14.93 -31.54 -24.46
N GLU A 250 14.15 -31.57 -23.37
CA GLU A 250 12.99 -32.44 -23.27
C GLU A 250 11.88 -32.08 -24.29
N LEU A 251 11.67 -30.79 -24.57
CA LEU A 251 10.72 -30.36 -25.60
C LEU A 251 11.19 -30.75 -26.99
N ASP A 252 12.50 -30.65 -27.29
CA ASP A 252 13.10 -30.99 -28.61
C ASP A 252 13.00 -32.48 -28.86
N ASP A 253 13.17 -33.32 -27.84
CA ASP A 253 13.10 -34.78 -27.92
C ASP A 253 11.68 -35.30 -28.13
N LEU A 254 10.65 -34.52 -27.89
CA LEU A 254 9.26 -34.89 -28.17
C LEU A 254 9.01 -34.95 -29.68
N PRO A 255 8.31 -35.99 -30.17
CA PRO A 255 7.85 -36.06 -31.54
C PRO A 255 6.73 -35.07 -31.82
N GLY A 256 6.48 -34.75 -33.08
CA GLY A 256 5.36 -33.92 -33.52
C GLY A 256 5.70 -32.48 -33.83
N ASP A 257 4.70 -31.72 -34.19
CA ASP A 257 4.82 -30.33 -34.61
C ASP A 257 4.97 -29.39 -33.42
N THR A 258 5.77 -28.37 -33.62
CA THR A 258 5.99 -27.31 -32.62
C THR A 258 4.93 -26.20 -32.82
N HIS A 259 4.20 -25.86 -31.75
CA HIS A 259 3.21 -24.79 -31.74
C HIS A 259 3.74 -23.63 -30.90
N THR A 260 3.65 -22.42 -31.45
CA THR A 260 4.08 -21.20 -30.78
C THR A 260 2.89 -20.26 -30.57
N PHE A 261 2.69 -19.84 -29.32
CA PHE A 261 1.60 -18.96 -28.93
C PHE A 261 2.17 -17.64 -28.44
N ALA A 262 1.90 -16.56 -29.15
CA ALA A 262 2.29 -15.21 -28.75
C ALA A 262 1.33 -14.65 -27.68
N ALA A 263 1.89 -14.01 -26.67
CA ALA A 263 1.10 -13.28 -25.68
C ALA A 263 0.55 -11.98 -26.26
N GLU A 264 -0.65 -11.58 -25.82
CA GLU A 264 -1.19 -10.27 -26.10
C GLU A 264 -0.92 -9.35 -24.90
N ILE A 265 -0.15 -8.29 -25.12
CA ILE A 265 0.20 -7.33 -24.08
C ILE A 265 -0.45 -5.99 -24.45
N LYS A 266 -1.26 -5.44 -23.52
CA LYS A 266 -1.92 -4.14 -23.68
C LYS A 266 -1.57 -3.23 -22.50
N GLY A 267 -1.36 -1.95 -22.77
CA GLY A 267 -1.00 -0.98 -21.72
C GLY A 267 0.38 -1.18 -21.12
N GLU A 268 0.54 -0.85 -19.86
CA GLU A 268 1.81 -0.94 -19.12
C GLU A 268 1.91 -2.28 -18.38
N PHE A 269 2.66 -3.23 -18.92
CA PHE A 269 2.97 -4.49 -18.24
C PHE A 269 4.48 -4.75 -18.30
N PRO A 270 5.22 -4.61 -17.17
CA PRO A 270 6.68 -4.71 -17.18
C PRO A 270 7.17 -6.13 -17.48
N PRO A 271 8.21 -6.31 -18.32
CA PRO A 271 8.74 -7.63 -18.69
C PRO A 271 9.16 -8.51 -17.51
N TYR A 272 9.71 -7.91 -16.45
CA TYR A 272 10.12 -8.66 -15.25
C TYR A 272 8.94 -9.20 -14.42
N SER A 273 7.72 -8.81 -14.75
CA SER A 273 6.47 -9.26 -14.09
C SER A 273 5.66 -10.22 -14.97
N TYR A 274 6.18 -10.66 -16.13
CA TYR A 274 5.45 -11.59 -16.98
C TYR A 274 5.21 -12.92 -16.25
N PRO A 275 3.94 -13.35 -16.18
CA PRO A 275 3.57 -14.59 -15.47
C PRO A 275 4.01 -15.85 -16.20
N THR A 276 4.08 -15.79 -17.53
CA THR A 276 4.58 -16.87 -18.40
C THR A 276 5.38 -16.29 -19.58
N GLU A 277 5.81 -17.12 -20.49
CA GLU A 277 6.63 -16.71 -21.64
C GLU A 277 5.79 -15.89 -22.65
N THR A 278 6.41 -14.87 -23.25
CA THR A 278 5.75 -14.05 -24.30
C THR A 278 5.53 -14.86 -25.57
N GLU A 279 6.43 -15.79 -25.87
CA GLU A 279 6.29 -16.79 -26.90
C GLU A 279 6.30 -18.17 -26.23
N LEU A 280 5.13 -18.69 -25.99
CA LEU A 280 4.96 -20.01 -25.38
C LEU A 280 5.07 -21.07 -26.46
N VAL A 281 6.11 -21.91 -26.37
CA VAL A 281 6.39 -22.99 -27.32
C VAL A 281 5.99 -24.32 -26.68
N LEU A 282 5.11 -25.09 -27.34
CA LEU A 282 4.59 -26.36 -26.85
C LEU A 282 4.56 -27.41 -27.96
N LYS A 283 4.60 -28.67 -27.56
CA LYS A 283 4.28 -29.85 -28.38
C LYS A 283 3.26 -30.74 -27.62
N GLU A 284 2.53 -31.60 -28.32
CA GLU A 284 1.77 -32.64 -27.67
C GLU A 284 2.72 -33.60 -26.92
N GLY A 285 2.34 -34.00 -25.73
CA GLY A 285 3.19 -34.74 -24.78
C GLY A 285 4.08 -33.86 -23.90
N ALA A 286 4.03 -32.52 -24.04
CA ALA A 286 4.83 -31.63 -23.21
C ALA A 286 4.32 -31.59 -21.76
N GLN A 287 5.26 -31.75 -20.82
CA GLN A 287 4.95 -31.54 -19.40
C GLN A 287 4.88 -30.05 -19.10
N VAL A 288 3.75 -29.60 -18.57
CA VAL A 288 3.49 -28.20 -18.27
C VAL A 288 3.02 -28.02 -16.83
N MET A 289 3.16 -26.80 -16.34
CA MET A 289 2.60 -26.37 -15.07
C MET A 289 1.62 -25.24 -15.31
N LEU A 290 0.46 -25.33 -14.66
CA LEU A 290 -0.52 -24.27 -14.64
C LEU A 290 -0.06 -23.14 -13.71
N VAL A 291 -0.03 -21.90 -14.21
CA VAL A 291 0.52 -20.75 -13.47
C VAL A 291 -0.56 -19.76 -12.99
N LYS A 292 -1.81 -20.25 -12.97
CA LYS A 292 -2.96 -19.51 -12.42
C LYS A 292 -3.92 -20.48 -11.77
N ASN A 293 -4.69 -20.02 -10.78
CA ASN A 293 -5.77 -20.82 -10.19
C ASN A 293 -6.97 -20.83 -11.13
N ASP A 294 -7.65 -21.96 -11.24
CA ASP A 294 -8.93 -22.05 -11.90
C ASP A 294 -10.03 -21.43 -11.05
N SER A 295 -10.78 -20.50 -11.63
CA SER A 295 -11.91 -19.83 -10.99
C SER A 295 -13.06 -19.69 -11.99
N PRO A 296 -14.29 -20.05 -11.64
CA PRO A 296 -14.77 -20.47 -10.32
C PRO A 296 -14.75 -21.99 -10.06
N GLU A 297 -14.38 -22.82 -11.03
CA GLU A 297 -14.60 -24.28 -11.00
C GLU A 297 -13.61 -25.04 -10.10
N HIS A 298 -12.45 -24.42 -9.77
CA HIS A 298 -11.42 -24.98 -8.89
C HIS A 298 -10.89 -26.38 -9.28
N ARG A 299 -10.85 -26.69 -10.58
CA ARG A 299 -10.34 -27.98 -11.10
C ARG A 299 -8.83 -28.11 -10.86
N TYR A 300 -8.09 -26.99 -10.86
CA TYR A 300 -6.66 -26.93 -10.62
C TYR A 300 -6.24 -25.67 -9.87
N VAL A 301 -5.03 -25.69 -9.35
CA VAL A 301 -4.41 -24.56 -8.66
C VAL A 301 -3.08 -24.17 -9.33
N ASN A 302 -2.60 -22.96 -9.05
CA ASN A 302 -1.25 -22.56 -9.47
C ASN A 302 -0.21 -23.54 -8.95
N GLY A 303 0.63 -24.06 -9.86
CA GLY A 303 1.61 -25.12 -9.58
C GLY A 303 1.14 -26.54 -9.90
N SER A 304 -0.11 -26.74 -10.33
CA SER A 304 -0.58 -28.06 -10.80
C SER A 304 0.18 -28.47 -12.07
N LEU A 305 0.72 -29.68 -12.07
CA LEU A 305 1.37 -30.29 -13.22
C LEU A 305 0.35 -30.95 -14.14
N ALA A 306 0.62 -30.93 -15.43
CA ALA A 306 -0.22 -31.53 -16.45
C ALA A 306 0.63 -31.92 -17.68
N GLU A 307 0.09 -32.77 -18.53
CA GLU A 307 0.62 -33.13 -19.84
C GLU A 307 -0.26 -32.56 -20.95
N VAL A 308 0.32 -31.96 -21.97
CA VAL A 308 -0.41 -31.46 -23.15
C VAL A 308 -0.85 -32.68 -23.98
N VAL A 309 -2.15 -32.90 -24.11
CA VAL A 309 -2.72 -34.04 -24.83
C VAL A 309 -3.03 -33.69 -26.27
N ARG A 310 -3.52 -32.46 -26.52
CA ARG A 310 -3.94 -32.01 -27.86
C ARG A 310 -3.81 -30.50 -27.99
N ILE A 311 -3.37 -30.07 -29.15
CA ILE A 311 -3.22 -28.67 -29.52
C ILE A 311 -4.02 -28.42 -30.81
N ASP A 312 -5.20 -27.80 -30.66
CA ASP A 312 -6.05 -27.35 -31.76
C ASP A 312 -6.41 -25.85 -31.53
N ASP A 313 -7.71 -25.50 -31.63
CA ASP A 313 -8.22 -24.17 -31.27
C ASP A 313 -8.09 -23.89 -29.76
N THR A 314 -8.07 -24.93 -28.94
CA THR A 314 -7.78 -24.93 -27.50
C THR A 314 -6.63 -25.89 -27.19
N ILE A 315 -6.04 -25.72 -26.02
CA ILE A 315 -5.01 -26.63 -25.52
C ILE A 315 -5.66 -27.54 -24.49
N ASP A 316 -5.75 -28.85 -24.79
CA ASP A 316 -6.24 -29.84 -23.85
C ASP A 316 -5.06 -30.40 -23.05
N VAL A 317 -5.16 -30.37 -21.73
CA VAL A 317 -4.15 -30.91 -20.82
C VAL A 317 -4.75 -31.95 -19.88
N LYS A 318 -3.98 -33.00 -19.62
CA LYS A 318 -4.31 -34.05 -18.63
C LYS A 318 -3.64 -33.70 -17.31
N LEU A 319 -4.43 -33.44 -16.27
CA LEU A 319 -3.93 -33.13 -14.94
C LEU A 319 -3.21 -34.33 -14.30
N ALA A 320 -2.02 -34.08 -13.74
CA ALA A 320 -1.26 -35.11 -13.04
C ALA A 320 -1.96 -35.60 -11.75
N SER A 321 -2.74 -34.78 -11.10
CA SER A 321 -3.34 -35.04 -9.80
C SER A 321 -4.49 -36.07 -9.82
N ASN A 322 -5.28 -36.09 -10.90
CA ASN A 322 -6.49 -36.91 -11.01
C ASN A 322 -6.68 -37.59 -12.38
N GLY A 323 -5.78 -37.30 -13.34
CA GLY A 323 -5.86 -37.81 -14.70
C GLY A 323 -7.00 -37.24 -15.56
N GLU A 324 -7.65 -36.19 -15.09
CA GLU A 324 -8.73 -35.51 -15.80
C GLU A 324 -8.15 -34.68 -16.95
N THR A 325 -8.78 -34.74 -18.12
CA THR A 325 -8.44 -33.93 -19.27
C THR A 325 -9.32 -32.67 -19.28
N ILE A 326 -8.69 -31.50 -19.30
CA ILE A 326 -9.37 -30.21 -19.31
C ILE A 326 -8.86 -29.35 -20.48
N SER A 327 -9.74 -28.56 -21.07
CA SER A 327 -9.37 -27.57 -22.06
C SER A 327 -8.96 -26.28 -21.37
N ILE A 328 -7.80 -25.76 -21.77
CA ILE A 328 -7.22 -24.53 -21.21
C ILE A 328 -7.48 -23.38 -22.19
N GLU A 329 -8.07 -22.33 -21.66
CA GLU A 329 -8.24 -21.07 -22.36
C GLU A 329 -7.13 -20.08 -22.01
N ARG A 330 -6.98 -19.04 -22.85
CA ARG A 330 -6.08 -17.95 -22.51
C ARG A 330 -6.56 -17.21 -21.27
N ALA A 331 -5.64 -16.97 -20.37
CA ALA A 331 -5.88 -16.25 -19.13
C ALA A 331 -5.34 -14.82 -19.21
N GLU A 332 -6.06 -13.89 -18.60
CA GLU A 332 -5.64 -12.51 -18.48
C GLU A 332 -5.04 -12.28 -17.09
N TRP A 333 -3.86 -11.64 -17.05
CA TRP A 333 -3.27 -11.08 -15.84
C TRP A 333 -3.26 -9.57 -15.96
N CYS A 334 -3.62 -8.91 -14.87
CA CYS A 334 -3.65 -7.46 -14.80
C CYS A 334 -2.42 -6.94 -14.03
N ASN A 335 -1.71 -6.00 -14.65
CA ASN A 335 -0.81 -5.14 -13.89
C ASN A 335 -1.65 -4.01 -13.30
N THR A 336 -1.87 -4.05 -12.00
CA THR A 336 -2.71 -3.09 -11.29
C THR A 336 -1.87 -2.09 -10.50
N ARG A 337 -2.44 -0.92 -10.23
CA ARG A 337 -1.96 0.00 -9.22
C ARG A 337 -3.05 0.29 -8.21
N TYR A 338 -2.66 0.49 -6.98
CA TYR A 338 -3.60 1.00 -5.99
C TYR A 338 -3.89 2.48 -6.26
N ILE A 339 -5.17 2.79 -6.32
CA ILE A 339 -5.69 4.16 -6.41
C ILE A 339 -6.69 4.39 -5.29
N LEU A 340 -6.88 5.65 -4.96
CA LEU A 340 -8.00 6.05 -4.15
C LEU A 340 -9.14 6.44 -5.10
N ASN A 341 -10.22 5.66 -5.13
CA ASN A 341 -11.36 5.95 -5.96
C ASN A 341 -11.99 7.28 -5.49
N PRO A 342 -12.13 8.29 -6.37
CA PRO A 342 -12.63 9.61 -5.97
C PRO A 342 -14.12 9.61 -5.59
N GLU A 343 -14.89 8.61 -6.00
CA GLU A 343 -16.34 8.52 -5.72
C GLU A 343 -16.62 7.73 -4.45
N THR A 344 -15.99 6.54 -4.32
CA THR A 344 -16.22 5.64 -3.18
C THR A 344 -15.25 5.90 -2.02
N ASN A 345 -14.14 6.59 -2.31
CA ASN A 345 -13.04 6.84 -1.38
C ASN A 345 -12.40 5.55 -0.81
N ASN A 346 -12.61 4.43 -1.46
CA ASN A 346 -11.95 3.18 -1.15
C ASN A 346 -10.62 3.07 -1.89
N ILE A 347 -9.71 2.29 -1.34
CA ILE A 347 -8.52 1.85 -2.07
C ILE A 347 -8.99 0.79 -3.06
N GLU A 348 -8.85 1.08 -4.34
CA GLU A 348 -9.22 0.20 -5.45
C GLU A 348 -7.99 -0.10 -6.30
N GLU A 349 -8.08 -1.15 -7.10
CA GLU A 349 -7.06 -1.51 -8.06
C GLU A 349 -7.44 -1.00 -9.44
N GLU A 350 -6.60 -0.16 -10.02
CA GLU A 350 -6.73 0.30 -11.40
C GLU A 350 -5.81 -0.53 -12.29
N VAL A 351 -6.35 -1.07 -13.37
CA VAL A 351 -5.58 -1.85 -14.34
C VAL A 351 -4.77 -0.90 -15.22
N LEU A 352 -3.45 -1.03 -15.18
CA LEU A 352 -2.50 -0.28 -16.02
C LEU A 352 -2.24 -0.96 -17.35
N GLY A 353 -2.26 -2.30 -17.34
CA GLY A 353 -2.03 -3.11 -18.50
C GLY A 353 -2.42 -4.55 -18.25
N THR A 354 -2.59 -5.28 -19.33
CA THR A 354 -2.96 -6.69 -19.30
C THR A 354 -1.98 -7.54 -20.09
N PHE A 355 -1.76 -8.75 -19.62
CA PHE A 355 -0.99 -9.80 -20.26
C PHE A 355 -1.92 -11.00 -20.47
N VAL A 356 -2.19 -11.36 -21.73
CA VAL A 356 -3.09 -12.46 -22.08
C VAL A 356 -2.29 -13.56 -22.75
N GLN A 357 -2.26 -14.75 -22.14
CA GLN A 357 -1.57 -15.94 -22.65
C GLN A 357 -2.22 -17.19 -22.05
N TYR A 358 -1.94 -18.34 -22.61
CA TYR A 358 -2.25 -19.61 -21.94
C TYR A 358 -1.54 -19.69 -20.59
N PRO A 359 -2.22 -20.06 -19.50
CA PRO A 359 -1.63 -20.12 -18.15
C PRO A 359 -0.74 -21.34 -17.97
N LEU A 360 0.17 -21.56 -18.91
CA LEU A 360 1.03 -22.71 -18.98
C LEU A 360 2.52 -22.30 -19.03
N LYS A 361 3.37 -23.14 -18.46
CA LYS A 361 4.82 -23.12 -18.58
C LYS A 361 5.33 -24.53 -18.74
N LEU A 362 6.42 -24.72 -19.51
CA LEU A 362 7.16 -25.97 -19.49
C LEU A 362 7.65 -26.28 -18.08
N ALA A 363 7.50 -27.51 -17.64
CA ALA A 363 7.69 -27.89 -16.25
C ALA A 363 8.40 -29.22 -16.02
N TRP A 364 9.30 -29.64 -16.90
CA TRP A 364 10.26 -30.66 -16.55
C TRP A 364 11.27 -30.16 -15.50
N ALA A 365 11.68 -28.87 -15.62
CA ALA A 365 12.53 -28.24 -14.62
C ALA A 365 12.08 -26.81 -14.28
N ILE A 366 12.25 -26.43 -13.01
CA ILE A 366 11.98 -25.09 -12.48
C ILE A 366 13.04 -24.73 -11.43
N THR A 367 13.34 -23.46 -11.26
CA THR A 367 14.28 -23.08 -10.18
C THR A 367 13.63 -23.13 -8.79
N ILE A 368 14.45 -23.40 -7.77
CA ILE A 368 14.04 -23.39 -6.36
C ILE A 368 13.36 -22.06 -6.01
N HIS A 369 13.88 -20.92 -6.49
CA HIS A 369 13.28 -19.61 -6.28
C HIS A 369 11.86 -19.48 -6.86
N LYS A 370 11.67 -19.94 -8.10
CA LYS A 370 10.36 -19.91 -8.76
C LYS A 370 9.37 -20.93 -8.19
N SER A 371 9.87 -21.99 -7.54
CA SER A 371 9.04 -22.98 -6.85
C SER A 371 8.52 -22.51 -5.49
N GLN A 372 8.95 -21.34 -5.01
CA GLN A 372 8.51 -20.80 -3.72
C GLN A 372 6.98 -20.62 -3.72
N GLY A 373 6.33 -21.06 -2.64
CA GLY A 373 4.86 -21.09 -2.56
C GLY A 373 4.21 -22.35 -3.16
N LEU A 374 4.83 -23.00 -4.14
CA LEU A 374 4.30 -24.20 -4.81
C LEU A 374 4.50 -25.49 -4.00
N THR A 375 3.82 -26.55 -4.39
CA THR A 375 3.91 -27.88 -3.76
C THR A 375 3.73 -28.95 -4.82
N PHE A 376 4.59 -29.96 -4.78
CA PHE A 376 4.61 -31.05 -5.75
C PHE A 376 4.46 -32.39 -5.04
N ASP A 377 3.77 -33.33 -5.67
CA ASP A 377 3.68 -34.69 -5.18
C ASP A 377 4.99 -35.45 -5.45
N HIS A 378 5.60 -35.21 -6.62
CA HIS A 378 6.85 -35.81 -7.06
C HIS A 378 7.87 -34.76 -7.48
N ALA A 379 9.09 -34.81 -6.96
CA ALA A 379 10.16 -33.87 -7.30
C ALA A 379 11.52 -34.52 -7.31
N ILE A 380 12.34 -34.18 -8.34
CA ILE A 380 13.76 -34.47 -8.41
C ILE A 380 14.50 -33.23 -7.94
N ILE A 381 15.35 -33.37 -6.94
CA ILE A 381 16.02 -32.23 -6.32
C ILE A 381 17.54 -32.40 -6.37
N ASP A 382 18.21 -31.42 -6.98
CA ASP A 382 19.64 -31.22 -6.83
C ASP A 382 19.90 -30.19 -5.74
N ALA A 383 20.18 -30.68 -4.54
CA ALA A 383 20.51 -29.83 -3.39
C ALA A 383 22.02 -29.73 -3.13
N SER A 384 22.85 -30.47 -3.87
CA SER A 384 24.33 -30.46 -3.73
C SER A 384 24.91 -29.10 -4.11
N ALA A 385 24.30 -28.42 -5.09
CA ALA A 385 24.70 -27.13 -5.62
C ALA A 385 24.09 -25.93 -4.84
N ALA A 386 23.50 -26.15 -3.65
CA ALA A 386 22.98 -25.06 -2.82
C ALA A 386 24.12 -24.12 -2.39
N PHE A 387 23.93 -22.82 -2.61
CA PHE A 387 24.93 -21.78 -2.32
C PHE A 387 24.46 -20.72 -1.31
N ALA A 388 23.20 -20.76 -0.89
CA ALA A 388 22.64 -19.80 0.04
C ALA A 388 21.85 -20.48 1.16
N HIS A 389 21.78 -19.79 2.30
CA HIS A 389 20.95 -20.20 3.43
C HIS A 389 19.52 -20.49 3.00
N GLY A 390 18.94 -21.55 3.54
CA GLY A 390 17.54 -21.93 3.33
C GLY A 390 17.23 -22.59 1.98
N GLN A 391 18.11 -22.59 0.97
CA GLN A 391 17.81 -23.17 -0.35
C GLN A 391 17.46 -24.65 -0.27
N THR A 392 18.24 -25.44 0.45
CA THR A 392 17.99 -26.88 0.67
C THR A 392 16.65 -27.10 1.36
N TYR A 393 16.36 -26.35 2.42
CA TYR A 393 15.07 -26.41 3.11
C TYR A 393 13.90 -26.06 2.17
N VAL A 394 14.03 -24.97 1.40
CA VAL A 394 12.98 -24.56 0.46
C VAL A 394 12.75 -25.61 -0.59
N ALA A 395 13.82 -26.17 -1.21
CA ALA A 395 13.70 -27.20 -2.22
C ALA A 395 12.99 -28.45 -1.68
N LEU A 396 13.49 -29.02 -0.60
CA LEU A 396 12.92 -30.20 0.03
C LEU A 396 11.45 -29.98 0.49
N SER A 397 11.16 -28.81 1.05
CA SER A 397 9.81 -28.46 1.51
C SER A 397 8.78 -28.27 0.38
N ARG A 398 9.19 -28.29 -0.88
CA ARG A 398 8.29 -28.31 -2.03
C ARG A 398 7.59 -29.66 -2.19
N CYS A 399 8.22 -30.75 -1.76
CA CYS A 399 7.63 -32.09 -1.85
C CYS A 399 6.69 -32.36 -0.67
N ARG A 400 5.59 -33.08 -0.91
CA ARG A 400 4.61 -33.43 0.12
C ARG A 400 5.07 -34.56 1.03
N SER A 401 5.79 -35.51 0.50
CA SER A 401 6.23 -36.74 1.20
C SER A 401 7.67 -37.11 0.85
N LEU A 402 8.28 -37.93 1.67
CA LEU A 402 9.60 -38.49 1.41
C LEU A 402 9.58 -39.46 0.21
N GLU A 403 8.46 -40.16 -0.01
CA GLU A 403 8.31 -41.12 -1.10
C GLU A 403 8.34 -40.44 -2.48
N GLY A 404 7.71 -39.26 -2.62
CA GLY A 404 7.71 -38.49 -3.85
C GLY A 404 9.02 -37.75 -4.13
N LEU A 405 9.96 -37.76 -3.18
CA LEU A 405 11.26 -37.11 -3.33
C LEU A 405 12.27 -38.05 -4.01
N VAL A 406 12.97 -37.54 -5.02
CA VAL A 406 14.18 -38.14 -5.58
C VAL A 406 15.31 -37.11 -5.48
N LEU A 407 16.46 -37.54 -5.05
CA LEU A 407 17.68 -36.73 -5.06
C LEU A 407 18.54 -37.13 -6.26
N SER A 408 18.93 -36.17 -7.10
CA SER A 408 19.85 -36.39 -8.21
C SER A 408 21.29 -36.53 -7.74
N GLU A 409 21.61 -35.90 -6.59
CA GLU A 409 22.86 -36.00 -5.88
C GLU A 409 22.64 -36.11 -4.38
N PRO A 410 23.50 -36.82 -3.63
CA PRO A 410 23.36 -36.86 -2.17
C PRO A 410 23.47 -35.48 -1.55
N VAL A 411 22.64 -35.18 -0.57
CA VAL A 411 22.71 -33.93 0.19
C VAL A 411 23.89 -34.02 1.16
N PRO A 412 24.99 -33.27 0.92
CA PRO A 412 26.11 -33.24 1.84
C PRO A 412 25.78 -32.36 3.05
N PRO A 413 26.43 -32.55 4.22
CA PRO A 413 26.25 -31.64 5.37
C PRO A 413 26.52 -30.16 5.06
N SER A 414 27.40 -29.89 4.09
CA SER A 414 27.74 -28.54 3.61
C SER A 414 26.59 -27.84 2.85
N ALA A 415 25.62 -28.59 2.31
CA ALA A 415 24.43 -28.02 1.64
C ALA A 415 23.43 -27.46 2.65
N ILE A 416 23.55 -27.80 3.95
CA ILE A 416 22.75 -27.19 5.01
C ILE A 416 23.51 -25.96 5.50
N ILE A 417 23.36 -24.88 4.72
CA ILE A 417 24.05 -23.63 4.98
C ILE A 417 23.32 -22.90 6.13
N ASN A 418 24.09 -22.59 7.16
CA ASN A 418 23.60 -21.90 8.34
C ASN A 418 24.08 -20.47 8.39
N ASP A 419 23.14 -19.56 8.55
CA ASP A 419 23.46 -18.17 8.84
C ASP A 419 23.38 -17.92 10.34
N ARG A 420 24.50 -17.48 10.94
CA ARG A 420 24.61 -17.18 12.36
C ARG A 420 23.65 -16.06 12.79
N LEU A 421 23.44 -15.07 11.93
CA LEU A 421 22.57 -13.92 12.25
C LEU A 421 21.11 -14.35 12.22
N VAL A 422 20.71 -15.18 11.26
CA VAL A 422 19.38 -15.80 11.23
C VAL A 422 19.13 -16.64 12.49
N LYS A 423 20.09 -17.46 12.89
CA LYS A 423 20.00 -18.24 14.12
C LYS A 423 19.84 -17.36 15.36
N ASN A 424 20.63 -16.30 15.47
CA ASN A 424 20.55 -15.36 16.59
C ASN A 424 19.19 -14.63 16.61
N PHE A 425 18.69 -14.20 15.45
CA PHE A 425 17.39 -13.56 15.34
C PHE A 425 16.27 -14.53 15.74
N THR A 426 16.28 -15.74 15.18
CA THR A 426 15.28 -16.78 15.51
C THR A 426 15.26 -17.13 17.01
N SER A 427 16.42 -17.23 17.64
CA SER A 427 16.50 -17.51 19.09
C SER A 427 15.92 -16.38 19.95
N ARG A 428 15.90 -15.15 19.45
CA ARG A 428 15.31 -13.99 20.12
C ARG A 428 13.81 -13.80 19.81
N LEU A 429 13.27 -14.48 18.81
CA LEU A 429 11.86 -14.33 18.41
C LEU A 429 10.89 -14.52 19.58
N GLN A 430 11.18 -15.42 20.50
CA GLN A 430 10.36 -15.65 21.70
C GLN A 430 10.22 -14.38 22.56
N GLN A 431 11.19 -13.47 22.53
CA GLN A 431 11.15 -12.21 23.28
C GLN A 431 10.19 -11.17 22.66
N TYR A 432 9.83 -11.36 21.37
CA TYR A 432 8.91 -10.50 20.64
C TYR A 432 7.47 -11.03 20.66
N ILE A 433 7.24 -12.26 21.19
CA ILE A 433 5.90 -12.82 21.34
C ILE A 433 5.29 -12.26 22.63
N PRO A 434 4.23 -11.45 22.53
CA PRO A 434 3.66 -10.83 23.71
C PRO A 434 2.87 -11.84 24.55
N ASP A 435 3.00 -11.74 25.84
CA ASP A 435 2.13 -12.43 26.78
C ASP A 435 0.76 -11.73 26.92
N SER A 436 -0.14 -12.29 27.70
CA SER A 436 -1.50 -11.78 27.88
C SER A 436 -1.54 -10.39 28.52
N GLU A 437 -0.62 -10.10 29.46
CA GLU A 437 -0.55 -8.80 30.13
C GLU A 437 0.01 -7.73 29.18
N GLN A 438 1.03 -8.08 28.41
CA GLN A 438 1.58 -7.21 27.36
C GLN A 438 0.54 -6.88 26.31
N CYS A 439 -0.23 -7.88 25.82
CA CYS A 439 -1.34 -7.66 24.90
C CYS A 439 -2.38 -6.68 25.46
N LYS A 440 -2.76 -6.85 26.73
CA LYS A 440 -3.69 -5.95 27.42
C LYS A 440 -3.13 -4.52 27.47
N ALA A 441 -1.88 -4.38 27.90
CA ALA A 441 -1.21 -3.08 27.97
C ALA A 441 -1.11 -2.39 26.59
N MET A 442 -0.78 -3.15 25.52
CA MET A 442 -0.72 -2.64 24.15
C MET A 442 -2.08 -2.12 23.69
N LYS A 443 -3.17 -2.83 23.94
CA LYS A 443 -4.53 -2.40 23.64
C LYS A 443 -4.91 -1.12 24.37
N GLN A 444 -4.66 -1.07 25.68
CA GLN A 444 -4.92 0.11 26.50
C GLN A 444 -4.13 1.32 25.98
N ASN A 445 -2.84 1.16 25.70
CA ASN A 445 -2.01 2.23 25.14
C ASN A 445 -2.49 2.68 23.76
N TYR A 446 -2.99 1.75 22.95
CA TYR A 446 -3.52 2.10 21.63
C TYR A 446 -4.83 2.90 21.73
N ILE A 447 -5.73 2.53 22.62
CA ILE A 447 -6.93 3.31 22.93
C ILE A 447 -6.55 4.73 23.37
N ILE A 448 -5.56 4.85 24.26
CA ILE A 448 -5.07 6.16 24.71
C ILE A 448 -4.54 6.96 23.52
N ALA A 449 -3.72 6.36 22.65
CA ALA A 449 -3.17 7.03 21.48
C ALA A 449 -4.25 7.50 20.49
N LEU A 450 -5.34 6.73 20.31
CA LEU A 450 -6.48 7.14 19.48
C LEU A 450 -7.31 8.25 20.13
N LEU A 451 -7.45 8.25 21.44
CA LEU A 451 -8.09 9.33 22.18
C LEU A 451 -7.21 10.59 22.17
N ASP A 452 -5.88 10.44 22.25
CA ASP A 452 -4.95 11.55 22.06
C ASP A 452 -5.11 12.16 20.66
N ASP A 453 -5.18 11.33 19.60
CA ASP A 453 -5.47 11.82 18.24
C ASP A 453 -6.83 12.53 18.15
N LEU A 454 -7.89 11.99 18.78
CA LEU A 454 -9.22 12.60 18.79
C LEU A 454 -9.21 14.01 19.40
N PHE A 455 -8.48 14.20 20.51
CA PHE A 455 -8.45 15.44 21.28
C PHE A 455 -7.22 16.32 21.02
N ASP A 456 -6.40 15.99 20.00
CA ASP A 456 -5.29 16.85 19.57
C ASP A 456 -5.76 17.97 18.65
N PHE A 457 -5.69 19.22 19.13
CA PHE A 457 -6.01 20.43 18.37
C PHE A 457 -4.77 21.21 17.90
N ILE A 458 -3.56 20.71 18.17
CA ILE A 458 -2.29 21.36 17.80
C ILE A 458 -2.18 21.54 16.27
N PRO A 459 -2.48 20.53 15.41
CA PRO A 459 -2.38 20.71 13.97
C PRO A 459 -3.29 21.81 13.42
N LEU A 460 -4.51 21.94 13.94
CA LEU A 460 -5.45 23.01 13.58
C LEU A 460 -4.87 24.38 13.96
N ARG A 461 -4.38 24.54 15.18
CA ARG A 461 -3.76 25.79 15.65
C ARG A 461 -2.56 26.19 14.79
N GLN A 462 -1.67 25.25 14.49
CA GLN A 462 -0.53 25.51 13.63
C GLN A 462 -0.93 25.95 12.21
N ALA A 463 -2.02 25.40 11.67
CA ALA A 463 -2.52 25.79 10.36
C ALA A 463 -3.15 27.22 10.41
N ILE A 464 -3.86 27.56 11.50
CA ILE A 464 -4.34 28.93 11.77
C ILE A 464 -3.19 29.93 11.84
N GLU A 465 -2.13 29.63 12.59
CA GLU A 465 -0.95 30.47 12.71
C GLU A 465 -0.25 30.66 11.35
N ARG A 466 -0.20 29.64 10.50
CA ARG A 466 0.34 29.77 9.15
C ARG A 466 -0.47 30.71 8.26
N MET A 467 -1.80 30.63 8.34
CA MET A 467 -2.70 31.53 7.62
C MET A 467 -2.56 32.96 8.11
N GLU A 468 -2.57 33.16 9.42
CA GLU A 468 -2.36 34.48 10.07
C GLU A 468 -1.04 35.12 9.62
N ARG A 469 0.09 34.40 9.73
CA ARG A 469 1.41 34.90 9.29
C ARG A 469 1.42 35.26 7.82
N LEU A 470 0.77 34.45 6.97
CA LEU A 470 0.69 34.74 5.55
C LEU A 470 -0.08 36.03 5.27
N MET A 471 -1.18 36.27 5.97
CA MET A 471 -1.97 37.50 5.86
C MET A 471 -1.19 38.72 6.39
N THR A 472 -0.56 38.58 7.54
CA THR A 472 0.23 39.68 8.18
C THR A 472 1.38 40.14 7.30
N ILE A 473 2.07 39.23 6.61
CA ILE A 473 3.20 39.57 5.75
C ILE A 473 2.75 40.19 4.42
N ASN A 474 1.65 39.70 3.84
CA ASN A 474 1.29 40.06 2.46
C ASN A 474 0.11 41.01 2.33
N PHE A 475 -0.75 41.12 3.36
CA PHE A 475 -1.99 41.90 3.33
C PHE A 475 -2.28 42.62 4.66
N PRO A 476 -1.31 43.29 5.32
CA PRO A 476 -1.52 43.82 6.68
C PRO A 476 -2.70 44.78 6.77
N ASP A 477 -2.88 45.67 5.82
CA ASP A 477 -3.96 46.68 5.84
C ASP A 477 -5.29 46.10 5.30
N LYS A 478 -5.21 45.27 4.23
CA LYS A 478 -6.43 44.71 3.59
C LYS A 478 -7.12 43.66 4.42
N CYS A 479 -6.38 42.95 5.25
CA CYS A 479 -6.91 41.84 6.08
C CYS A 479 -6.80 42.12 7.58
N ALA A 480 -6.65 43.40 8.00
CA ALA A 480 -6.44 43.74 9.41
C ALA A 480 -7.47 43.12 10.37
N GLN A 481 -8.77 43.21 10.05
CA GLN A 481 -9.82 42.61 10.86
C GLN A 481 -9.72 41.08 10.86
N LEU A 482 -9.52 40.46 9.70
CA LEU A 482 -9.40 39.01 9.59
C LEU A 482 -8.16 38.49 10.34
N ILE A 483 -7.06 39.21 10.31
CA ILE A 483 -5.85 38.88 11.09
C ILE A 483 -6.19 38.90 12.59
N ALA A 484 -6.88 39.94 13.08
CA ALA A 484 -7.30 40.04 14.47
C ALA A 484 -8.26 38.89 14.86
N ASP A 485 -9.19 38.50 13.97
CA ASP A 485 -10.10 37.38 14.19
C ASP A 485 -9.36 36.05 14.28
N TYR A 486 -8.35 35.81 13.42
CA TYR A 486 -7.50 34.62 13.48
C TYR A 486 -6.65 34.55 14.74
N GLN A 487 -6.12 35.71 15.20
CA GLN A 487 -5.37 35.79 16.46
C GLN A 487 -6.27 35.48 17.67
N ALA A 488 -7.45 36.08 17.71
CA ALA A 488 -8.43 35.83 18.77
C ALA A 488 -8.86 34.35 18.80
N GLU A 489 -9.10 33.76 17.62
CA GLU A 489 -9.50 32.35 17.53
C GLU A 489 -8.36 31.40 17.94
N ASN A 490 -7.10 31.71 17.56
CA ASN A 490 -5.96 30.90 17.99
C ASN A 490 -5.77 30.91 19.52
N GLU A 491 -5.93 32.08 20.15
CA GLU A 491 -5.86 32.19 21.62
C GLU A 491 -7.05 31.49 22.30
N ARG A 492 -8.25 31.60 21.75
CA ARG A 492 -9.42 30.87 22.23
C ARG A 492 -9.23 29.34 22.10
N MET A 493 -8.72 28.87 20.98
CA MET A 493 -8.42 27.45 20.78
C MET A 493 -7.34 26.94 21.76
N ARG A 494 -6.37 27.79 22.11
CA ARG A 494 -5.38 27.42 23.12
C ARG A 494 -6.04 27.19 24.47
N THR A 495 -6.86 28.13 24.94
CA THR A 495 -7.41 28.12 26.28
C THR A 495 -8.62 27.17 26.45
N GLU A 496 -9.54 27.15 25.46
CA GLU A 496 -10.78 26.39 25.54
C GLU A 496 -10.70 24.98 24.94
N LEU A 497 -9.75 24.71 24.03
CA LEU A 497 -9.58 23.39 23.42
C LEU A 497 -8.29 22.71 23.90
N ALA A 498 -7.10 23.25 23.59
CA ALA A 498 -5.85 22.55 23.85
C ALA A 498 -5.56 22.36 25.35
N ASP A 499 -5.69 23.42 26.17
CA ASP A 499 -5.45 23.36 27.62
C ASP A 499 -6.49 22.46 28.34
N VAL A 500 -7.74 22.42 27.83
CA VAL A 500 -8.78 21.53 28.36
C VAL A 500 -8.50 20.08 27.95
N ALA A 501 -8.13 19.83 26.71
CA ALA A 501 -7.76 18.50 26.23
C ALA A 501 -6.57 17.92 27.01
N GLN A 502 -5.55 18.74 27.29
CA GLN A 502 -4.40 18.32 28.09
C GLN A 502 -4.78 17.92 29.52
N ARG A 503 -5.70 18.65 30.14
CA ARG A 503 -6.24 18.28 31.48
C ARG A 503 -7.08 17.01 31.41
N PHE A 504 -7.85 16.83 30.33
CA PHE A 504 -8.69 15.66 30.15
C PHE A 504 -7.86 14.41 29.83
N HIS A 505 -6.69 14.53 29.20
CA HIS A 505 -5.76 13.44 28.92
C HIS A 505 -5.49 12.58 30.16
N ASN A 506 -5.18 13.19 31.30
CA ASN A 506 -4.88 12.44 32.52
C ASN A 506 -6.09 11.63 33.03
N GLN A 507 -7.30 12.11 32.80
CA GLN A 507 -8.53 11.45 33.25
C GLN A 507 -8.81 10.19 32.41
N TYR A 508 -8.88 10.31 31.06
CA TYR A 508 -9.18 9.13 30.25
C TYR A 508 -8.03 8.14 30.26
N ARG A 509 -6.77 8.59 30.36
CA ARG A 509 -5.63 7.69 30.53
C ARG A 509 -5.76 6.83 31.78
N THR A 510 -6.08 7.45 32.94
CA THR A 510 -6.27 6.72 34.20
C THR A 510 -7.42 5.72 34.08
N LEU A 511 -8.58 6.13 33.55
CA LEU A 511 -9.72 5.25 33.39
C LEU A 511 -9.40 4.06 32.45
N THR A 512 -8.73 4.33 31.31
CA THR A 512 -8.35 3.28 30.36
C THR A 512 -7.40 2.26 31.00
N LEU A 513 -6.39 2.71 31.74
CA LEU A 513 -5.43 1.82 32.38
C LEU A 513 -6.03 1.00 33.56
N GLN A 514 -7.05 1.52 34.23
CA GLN A 514 -7.75 0.82 35.31
C GLN A 514 -8.78 -0.20 34.79
N SER A 515 -9.28 -0.03 33.58
CA SER A 515 -10.32 -0.87 33.03
C SER A 515 -9.77 -2.15 32.38
N GLU A 516 -10.43 -3.28 32.61
CA GLU A 516 -10.12 -4.52 31.91
C GLU A 516 -10.63 -4.54 30.46
N LYS A 517 -11.74 -3.84 30.21
CA LYS A 517 -12.40 -3.72 28.91
C LYS A 517 -12.75 -2.26 28.63
N PRO A 518 -11.77 -1.41 28.27
CA PRO A 518 -11.96 0.03 28.17
C PRO A 518 -13.08 0.44 27.21
N GLU A 519 -13.23 -0.26 26.08
CA GLU A 519 -14.28 0.04 25.08
C GLU A 519 -15.72 -0.20 25.59
N SER A 520 -15.88 -1.04 26.61
CA SER A 520 -17.17 -1.34 27.25
C SER A 520 -17.30 -0.70 28.62
N ASP A 521 -16.34 0.09 29.05
CA ASP A 521 -16.32 0.74 30.35
C ASP A 521 -17.26 1.94 30.37
N THR A 522 -18.33 1.84 31.13
CA THR A 522 -19.38 2.86 31.17
C THR A 522 -18.85 4.22 31.62
N GLN A 523 -17.97 4.26 32.61
CA GLN A 523 -17.44 5.51 33.16
C GLN A 523 -16.52 6.19 32.14
N LEU A 524 -15.68 5.42 31.44
CA LEU A 524 -14.84 5.94 30.39
C LEU A 524 -15.69 6.48 29.21
N GLN A 525 -16.66 5.71 28.74
CA GLN A 525 -17.55 6.10 27.64
C GLN A 525 -18.35 7.38 27.96
N GLU A 526 -18.93 7.49 29.16
CA GLU A 526 -19.63 8.70 29.58
C GLU A 526 -18.69 9.92 29.59
N ARG A 527 -17.44 9.75 30.06
CA ARG A 527 -16.47 10.87 30.08
C ARG A 527 -16.04 11.27 28.68
N ILE A 528 -15.85 10.32 27.78
CA ILE A 528 -15.54 10.59 26.37
C ILE A 528 -16.71 11.33 25.71
N ASN A 529 -17.96 10.86 25.88
CA ASN A 529 -19.13 11.48 25.28
C ASN A 529 -19.36 12.93 25.78
N ARG A 530 -19.15 13.19 27.05
CA ARG A 530 -19.22 14.58 27.59
C ARG A 530 -18.12 15.47 27.00
N ALA A 531 -16.91 14.93 26.84
CA ALA A 531 -15.81 15.68 26.26
C ALA A 531 -16.03 15.96 24.76
N THR A 532 -16.50 14.98 24.00
CA THR A 532 -16.79 15.15 22.56
C THR A 532 -17.89 16.20 22.34
N ALA A 533 -18.95 16.19 23.12
CA ALA A 533 -20.01 17.23 23.06
C ALA A 533 -19.44 18.62 23.34
N TYR A 534 -18.61 18.77 24.39
CA TYR A 534 -17.94 20.02 24.71
C TYR A 534 -17.06 20.53 23.57
N PHE A 535 -16.17 19.69 23.06
CA PHE A 535 -15.25 20.09 22.01
C PHE A 535 -15.98 20.37 20.69
N GLU A 536 -17.02 19.64 20.34
CA GLU A 536 -17.87 19.90 19.16
C GLU A 536 -18.49 21.30 19.22
N GLU A 537 -19.06 21.67 20.36
CA GLU A 537 -19.61 23.02 20.58
C GLU A 537 -18.53 24.09 20.43
N LYS A 538 -17.36 23.87 21.08
CA LYS A 538 -16.27 24.84 21.09
C LYS A 538 -15.53 24.96 19.74
N MET A 539 -15.73 24.09 18.79
CA MET A 539 -15.21 24.21 17.44
C MET A 539 -16.08 25.04 16.49
N GLN A 540 -17.34 25.39 16.86
CA GLN A 540 -18.23 26.13 15.97
C GLN A 540 -17.74 27.54 15.58
N PRO A 541 -17.09 28.33 16.45
CA PRO A 541 -16.54 29.64 16.06
C PRO A 541 -15.47 29.52 14.98
N LEU A 542 -14.56 28.53 15.07
CA LEU A 542 -13.56 28.28 14.03
C LEU A 542 -14.22 27.96 12.68
N ARG A 543 -15.26 27.16 12.67
CA ARG A 543 -16.02 26.84 11.46
C ARG A 543 -16.57 28.11 10.80
N LYS A 544 -17.21 28.98 11.59
CA LYS A 544 -17.73 30.25 11.09
C LYS A 544 -16.64 31.16 10.54
N LEU A 545 -15.50 31.21 11.21
CA LEU A 545 -14.34 31.98 10.75
C LEU A 545 -13.83 31.47 9.41
N LEU A 546 -13.67 30.15 9.25
CA LEU A 546 -13.22 29.54 7.99
C LEU A 546 -14.22 29.79 6.85
N GLU A 547 -15.54 29.69 7.11
CA GLU A 547 -16.59 29.98 6.13
C GLU A 547 -16.60 31.46 5.69
N ALA A 548 -16.26 32.37 6.60
CA ALA A 548 -16.18 33.82 6.34
C ALA A 548 -14.84 34.23 5.69
N THR A 549 -13.82 33.36 5.71
CA THR A 549 -12.49 33.71 5.23
C THR A 549 -12.44 33.81 3.70
N PHE A 550 -12.15 35.00 3.19
CA PHE A 550 -11.92 35.25 1.77
C PHE A 550 -10.75 36.19 1.56
N ILE A 551 -9.72 35.76 0.83
CA ILE A 551 -8.51 36.54 0.52
C ILE A 551 -8.33 36.61 -1.00
N ALA A 552 -8.55 37.79 -1.57
CA ALA A 552 -8.36 38.02 -2.99
C ALA A 552 -6.93 38.51 -3.29
N THR A 553 -6.26 37.83 -4.21
CA THR A 553 -4.93 38.24 -4.70
C THR A 553 -4.73 37.89 -6.16
N ASP A 554 -4.05 38.77 -6.90
CA ASP A 554 -3.69 38.53 -8.31
C ASP A 554 -2.34 37.82 -8.46
N ASN A 555 -1.59 37.63 -7.37
CA ASN A 555 -0.35 36.87 -7.34
C ASN A 555 -0.65 35.38 -7.33
N SER A 556 -0.38 34.70 -8.44
CA SER A 556 -0.71 33.28 -8.62
C SER A 556 0.01 32.35 -7.63
N ALA A 557 1.26 32.67 -7.26
CA ALA A 557 2.01 31.87 -6.29
C ALA A 557 1.44 32.02 -4.88
N LEU A 558 1.06 33.25 -4.52
CA LEU A 558 0.46 33.54 -3.23
C LEU A 558 -0.96 32.96 -3.13
N HIS A 559 -1.74 33.07 -4.20
CA HIS A 559 -3.06 32.45 -4.30
C HIS A 559 -3.00 30.94 -4.05
N LYS A 560 -2.07 30.25 -4.73
CA LYS A 560 -1.85 28.82 -4.53
C LYS A 560 -1.51 28.46 -3.09
N ARG A 561 -0.68 29.28 -2.43
CA ARG A 561 -0.28 29.05 -1.03
C ARG A 561 -1.44 29.28 -0.06
N ILE A 562 -2.30 30.27 -0.33
CA ILE A 562 -3.53 30.50 0.44
C ILE A 562 -4.49 29.30 0.28
N GLU A 563 -4.70 28.84 -0.95
CA GLU A 563 -5.52 27.66 -1.21
C GLU A 563 -5.00 26.42 -0.47
N GLU A 564 -3.69 26.16 -0.53
CA GLU A 564 -3.08 25.01 0.16
C GLU A 564 -3.30 25.04 1.68
N ILE A 565 -3.16 26.21 2.32
CA ILE A 565 -3.41 26.34 3.77
C ILE A 565 -4.91 26.29 4.09
N SER A 566 -5.75 26.89 3.26
CA SER A 566 -7.20 26.85 3.41
C SER A 566 -7.74 25.43 3.29
N ASP A 567 -7.31 24.67 2.28
CA ASP A 567 -7.68 23.27 2.08
C ASP A 567 -7.25 22.40 3.27
N GLU A 568 -6.03 22.63 3.78
CA GLU A 568 -5.53 21.95 4.98
C GLU A 568 -6.40 22.26 6.22
N LEU A 569 -6.76 23.52 6.44
CA LEU A 569 -7.61 23.96 7.56
C LEU A 569 -9.00 23.31 7.49
N HIS A 570 -9.63 23.34 6.31
CA HIS A 570 -10.93 22.71 6.11
C HIS A 570 -10.86 21.19 6.33
N LEU A 571 -9.84 20.51 5.80
CA LEU A 571 -9.65 19.07 6.00
C LEU A 571 -9.53 18.74 7.50
N LEU A 572 -8.60 19.41 8.20
CA LEU A 572 -8.40 19.18 9.64
C LEU A 572 -9.65 19.46 10.46
N MET A 573 -10.38 20.53 10.13
CA MET A 573 -11.62 20.90 10.78
C MET A 573 -12.71 19.84 10.59
N ASN A 574 -12.95 19.42 9.34
CA ASN A 574 -14.01 18.47 9.01
C ASN A 574 -13.73 17.09 9.59
N VAL A 575 -12.46 16.61 9.52
CA VAL A 575 -12.06 15.34 10.13
C VAL A 575 -12.30 15.39 11.64
N LYS A 576 -11.81 16.43 12.30
CA LYS A 576 -11.91 16.56 13.75
C LYS A 576 -13.38 16.65 14.21
N GLN A 577 -14.17 17.52 13.58
CA GLN A 577 -15.58 17.67 13.89
C GLN A 577 -16.39 16.41 13.59
N GLY A 578 -16.13 15.76 12.44
CA GLY A 578 -16.78 14.51 12.07
C GLY A 578 -16.51 13.38 13.05
N LEU A 579 -15.25 13.25 13.54
CA LEU A 579 -14.90 12.27 14.55
C LEU A 579 -15.53 12.55 15.91
N LEU A 580 -15.50 13.80 16.38
CA LEU A 580 -16.14 14.20 17.64
C LEU A 580 -17.64 13.89 17.63
N LYS A 581 -18.32 14.26 16.53
CA LYS A 581 -19.74 13.97 16.34
C LYS A 581 -20.02 12.47 16.32
N TYR A 582 -19.25 11.71 15.55
CA TYR A 582 -19.43 10.25 15.46
C TYR A 582 -19.29 9.58 16.83
N VAL A 583 -18.22 9.91 17.56
CA VAL A 583 -17.98 9.33 18.91
C VAL A 583 -19.06 9.76 19.90
N ASN A 584 -19.55 11.00 19.82
CA ASN A 584 -20.65 11.48 20.65
C ASN A 584 -21.94 10.68 20.41
N GLU A 585 -22.25 10.33 19.15
CA GLU A 585 -23.46 9.60 18.78
C GLU A 585 -23.38 8.08 18.99
N LYS A 586 -22.22 7.48 18.77
CA LYS A 586 -22.02 6.01 18.71
C LYS A 586 -21.15 5.43 19.82
N GLY A 587 -20.49 6.28 20.61
CA GLY A 587 -19.46 5.86 21.55
C GLY A 587 -18.09 5.65 20.86
N PHE A 588 -17.08 5.41 21.69
CA PHE A 588 -15.72 5.17 21.21
C PHE A 588 -15.42 3.68 21.12
N HIS A 589 -15.23 3.18 19.91
CA HIS A 589 -14.79 1.82 19.59
C HIS A 589 -13.63 1.89 18.60
N VAL A 590 -12.53 1.17 18.86
CA VAL A 590 -11.27 1.27 18.13
C VAL A 590 -11.45 1.08 16.60
N LEU A 591 -12.10 -0.01 16.19
CA LEU A 591 -12.28 -0.33 14.77
C LEU A 591 -13.20 0.66 14.06
N ASP A 592 -14.29 1.06 14.72
CA ASP A 592 -15.24 2.02 14.16
C ASP A 592 -14.64 3.42 14.07
N TYR A 593 -13.86 3.83 15.09
CA TYR A 593 -13.13 5.09 15.07
C TYR A 593 -12.14 5.15 13.89
N GLN A 594 -11.34 4.11 13.69
CA GLN A 594 -10.39 4.03 12.59
C GLN A 594 -11.10 4.09 11.23
N ARG A 595 -12.19 3.33 11.08
CA ARG A 595 -13.00 3.33 9.86
C ARG A 595 -13.56 4.73 9.58
N GLN A 596 -14.15 5.37 10.58
CA GLN A 596 -14.72 6.70 10.44
C GLN A 596 -13.65 7.77 10.14
N ARG A 597 -12.50 7.70 10.83
CA ARG A 597 -11.35 8.58 10.57
C ARG A 597 -10.88 8.46 9.12
N SER A 598 -10.76 7.25 8.66
CA SER A 598 -10.38 6.95 7.29
C SER A 598 -11.38 7.50 6.28
N LEU A 599 -12.68 7.33 6.50
CA LEU A 599 -13.72 7.88 5.63
C LEU A 599 -13.66 9.42 5.57
N LEU A 600 -13.50 10.08 6.72
CA LEU A 600 -13.46 11.54 6.80
C LEU A 600 -12.23 12.15 6.15
N LEU A 601 -11.07 11.53 6.28
CA LEU A 601 -9.83 11.98 5.60
C LEU A 601 -9.96 12.02 4.07
N ILE A 602 -10.94 11.33 3.52
CA ILE A 602 -11.17 11.19 2.09
C ILE A 602 -12.33 12.04 1.60
N ALA A 603 -13.43 12.08 2.36
CA ALA A 603 -14.66 12.78 1.98
C ALA A 603 -14.45 14.28 1.68
N ASP A 604 -13.49 14.90 2.34
CA ASP A 604 -13.28 16.34 2.27
C ASP A 604 -12.68 16.85 0.94
N ASN A 605 -12.19 15.95 0.09
CA ASN A 605 -11.68 16.33 -1.22
C ASN A 605 -12.77 16.62 -2.27
N GLN A 606 -14.03 16.23 -2.01
CA GLN A 606 -15.17 16.58 -2.86
C GLN A 606 -15.81 17.92 -2.46
N GLY A 607 -15.80 18.25 -1.17
CA GLY A 607 -16.37 19.49 -0.64
C GLY A 607 -15.64 20.76 -1.09
N ALA A 608 -14.32 20.72 -1.21
CA ALA A 608 -13.54 21.90 -1.61
C ALA A 608 -13.78 22.30 -3.07
N ALA A 609 -14.00 21.35 -3.97
CA ALA A 609 -14.34 21.63 -5.37
C ALA A 609 -15.76 22.20 -5.55
N LEU A 610 -16.73 21.73 -4.75
CA LEU A 610 -18.11 22.21 -4.78
C LEU A 610 -18.27 23.55 -4.05
N SER A 611 -17.50 23.80 -2.99
CA SER A 611 -17.62 25.03 -2.17
C SER A 611 -17.20 26.32 -2.91
N GLN A 612 -16.33 26.26 -3.91
CA GLN A 612 -15.95 27.44 -4.71
C GLN A 612 -17.12 27.96 -5.56
N PHE A 613 -18.07 27.10 -5.92
CA PHE A 613 -19.23 27.46 -6.74
C PHE A 613 -20.46 27.89 -5.93
N GLU A 614 -20.50 27.58 -4.62
CA GLU A 614 -21.63 27.90 -3.73
C GLU A 614 -21.40 29.14 -2.84
N LYS A 615 -20.16 29.67 -2.79
CA LYS A 615 -19.88 30.87 -1.98
C LYS A 615 -20.60 32.12 -2.54
N PRO A 616 -21.23 32.95 -1.71
CA PRO A 616 -21.85 34.19 -2.19
C PRO A 616 -20.79 35.07 -2.86
N ILE A 617 -21.17 35.73 -3.96
CA ILE A 617 -20.30 36.66 -4.67
C ILE A 617 -20.17 37.91 -3.81
N VAL A 618 -18.97 38.12 -3.25
CA VAL A 618 -18.64 39.31 -2.51
C VAL A 618 -18.26 40.42 -3.50
N VAL A 619 -18.98 41.52 -3.46
CA VAL A 619 -18.68 42.72 -4.26
C VAL A 619 -17.63 43.54 -3.49
N PRO A 620 -16.47 43.86 -4.10
CA PRO A 620 -15.48 44.71 -3.45
C PRO A 620 -16.04 46.09 -3.12
N GLU A 621 -15.63 46.66 -1.98
CA GLU A 621 -16.03 48.03 -1.62
C GLU A 621 -15.54 49.06 -2.65
N GLY A 622 -16.37 50.11 -2.94
CA GLY A 622 -16.00 51.16 -3.88
C GLY A 622 -16.25 50.85 -5.36
N ILE A 623 -16.93 49.77 -5.71
CA ILE A 623 -17.32 49.46 -7.09
C ILE A 623 -18.50 50.30 -7.56
N SER A 624 -18.34 50.94 -8.74
CA SER A 624 -19.33 51.86 -9.33
C SER A 624 -20.66 51.14 -9.64
N HIS A 625 -20.63 49.88 -10.06
CA HIS A 625 -21.82 49.12 -10.51
C HIS A 625 -21.87 47.72 -9.85
N PRO A 626 -22.30 47.59 -8.59
CA PRO A 626 -22.28 46.33 -7.82
C PRO A 626 -23.10 45.18 -8.47
N GLN A 627 -24.23 45.53 -9.10
CA GLN A 627 -25.10 44.53 -9.73
C GLN A 627 -24.46 43.95 -11.04
N LEU A 628 -23.78 44.79 -11.81
CA LEU A 628 -23.06 44.35 -13.02
C LEU A 628 -21.90 43.42 -12.61
N TYR A 629 -21.17 43.79 -11.53
CA TYR A 629 -20.11 42.94 -11.00
C TYR A 629 -20.62 41.56 -10.62
N LYS A 630 -21.77 41.48 -9.92
CA LYS A 630 -22.38 40.19 -9.57
C LYS A 630 -22.73 39.37 -10.81
N ARG A 631 -23.40 39.96 -11.81
CA ARG A 631 -23.75 39.24 -13.04
C ARG A 631 -22.54 38.72 -13.81
N LEU A 632 -21.47 39.50 -13.94
CA LEU A 632 -20.24 39.06 -14.58
C LEU A 632 -19.51 37.98 -13.80
N ALA A 633 -19.53 38.04 -12.49
CA ALA A 633 -18.94 37.03 -11.61
C ALA A 633 -19.76 35.71 -11.61
N GLU A 634 -21.09 35.79 -11.69
CA GLU A 634 -21.99 34.64 -11.87
C GLU A 634 -21.75 33.97 -13.21
N TRP A 635 -21.76 34.75 -14.30
CA TRP A 635 -21.44 34.26 -15.63
C TRP A 635 -20.08 33.57 -15.68
N ARG A 636 -19.05 34.16 -15.07
CA ARG A 636 -17.69 33.56 -14.99
C ARG A 636 -17.70 32.22 -14.28
N ARG A 637 -18.51 32.06 -13.22
CA ARG A 637 -18.68 30.78 -12.51
C ARG A 637 -19.37 29.73 -13.37
N GLU A 638 -20.43 30.11 -14.07
CA GLU A 638 -21.13 29.20 -14.98
C GLU A 638 -20.23 28.73 -16.11
N LYS A 639 -19.46 29.62 -16.70
CA LYS A 639 -18.47 29.26 -17.75
C LYS A 639 -17.35 28.35 -17.21
N SER A 640 -16.93 28.55 -15.98
CA SER A 640 -15.96 27.64 -15.34
C SER A 640 -16.53 26.24 -15.14
N LYS A 641 -17.81 26.12 -14.80
CA LYS A 641 -18.51 24.82 -14.72
C LYS A 641 -18.66 24.15 -16.09
N GLU A 642 -19.03 24.91 -17.13
CA GLU A 642 -19.22 24.41 -18.48
C GLU A 642 -17.90 23.93 -19.12
N THR A 643 -16.82 24.68 -18.94
CA THR A 643 -15.55 24.44 -19.64
C THR A 643 -14.55 23.61 -18.88
N GLY A 644 -14.77 23.41 -17.56
CA GLY A 644 -13.79 22.80 -16.66
C GLY A 644 -12.53 23.66 -16.44
N GLU A 645 -12.48 24.87 -17.01
CA GLU A 645 -11.35 25.79 -16.82
C GLU A 645 -11.45 26.54 -15.47
N ARG A 646 -10.29 26.86 -14.89
CA ARG A 646 -10.24 27.63 -13.64
C ARG A 646 -10.86 29.03 -13.85
N ILE A 647 -11.65 29.50 -12.88
CA ILE A 647 -12.33 30.80 -12.87
C ILE A 647 -11.40 31.97 -13.29
N VAL A 648 -10.16 31.97 -12.80
CA VAL A 648 -9.15 33.01 -13.10
C VAL A 648 -8.66 32.99 -14.54
N ARG A 649 -8.72 31.83 -15.23
CA ARG A 649 -8.36 31.72 -16.64
C ARG A 649 -9.43 32.28 -17.57
N ILE A 650 -10.69 32.14 -17.17
CA ILE A 650 -11.81 32.69 -17.93
C ILE A 650 -11.77 34.22 -17.86
N LEU A 651 -11.84 34.79 -16.65
CA LEU A 651 -11.78 36.23 -16.46
C LEU A 651 -11.21 36.59 -15.09
N ARG A 652 -10.18 37.45 -15.04
CA ARG A 652 -9.59 37.88 -13.77
C ARG A 652 -10.52 38.85 -13.04
N THR A 653 -10.48 38.86 -11.70
CA THR A 653 -11.26 39.79 -10.89
C THR A 653 -10.92 41.25 -11.21
N ALA A 654 -9.65 41.56 -11.40
CA ALA A 654 -9.21 42.90 -11.84
C ALA A 654 -9.79 43.30 -13.21
N THR A 655 -9.94 42.35 -14.13
CA THR A 655 -10.59 42.59 -15.43
C THR A 655 -12.07 42.86 -15.27
N ILE A 656 -12.80 42.14 -14.38
CA ILE A 656 -14.21 42.42 -14.09
C ILE A 656 -14.35 43.83 -13.48
N VAL A 657 -13.46 44.19 -12.56
CA VAL A 657 -13.47 45.53 -11.95
C VAL A 657 -13.25 46.62 -13.00
N ALA A 658 -12.29 46.44 -13.92
CA ALA A 658 -12.05 47.39 -15.01
C ALA A 658 -13.27 47.51 -15.95
N ILE A 659 -13.90 46.35 -16.34
CA ILE A 659 -15.12 46.34 -17.18
C ILE A 659 -16.27 47.08 -16.48
N VAL A 660 -16.45 46.85 -15.19
CA VAL A 660 -17.52 47.48 -14.39
C VAL A 660 -17.28 48.99 -14.22
N LYS A 661 -16.04 49.44 -14.21
CA LYS A 661 -15.67 50.85 -14.10
C LYS A 661 -15.84 51.60 -15.41
N GLU A 662 -15.38 51.00 -16.55
CA GLU A 662 -15.29 51.67 -17.85
C GLU A 662 -16.53 51.41 -18.71
N LEU A 663 -17.35 50.40 -18.40
CA LEU A 663 -18.61 50.04 -19.10
C LEU A 663 -18.49 49.91 -20.64
N PRO A 664 -17.56 49.11 -21.18
CA PRO A 664 -17.35 49.00 -22.61
C PRO A 664 -18.61 48.49 -23.31
N THR A 665 -19.02 49.16 -24.40
CA THR A 665 -20.24 48.85 -25.18
C THR A 665 -19.92 48.25 -26.56
N THR A 666 -18.67 48.31 -27.00
CA THR A 666 -18.19 47.80 -28.29
C THR A 666 -17.12 46.73 -28.09
N GLU A 667 -16.94 45.86 -29.09
CA GLU A 667 -15.89 44.84 -29.09
C GLU A 667 -14.50 45.44 -28.96
N LYS A 668 -14.26 46.60 -29.54
CA LYS A 668 -12.98 47.31 -29.50
C LYS A 668 -12.67 47.85 -28.13
N GLU A 669 -13.63 48.49 -27.47
CA GLU A 669 -13.49 48.97 -26.08
C GLU A 669 -13.26 47.82 -25.09
N LEU A 670 -13.97 46.69 -25.28
CA LEU A 670 -13.82 45.52 -24.44
C LEU A 670 -12.41 44.87 -24.58
N GLN A 671 -11.87 44.87 -25.79
CA GLN A 671 -10.55 44.34 -26.11
C GLN A 671 -9.42 45.21 -25.48
N GLU A 672 -9.65 46.48 -25.28
CA GLU A 672 -8.71 47.42 -24.65
C GLU A 672 -8.69 47.29 -23.11
N MET A 673 -9.60 46.54 -22.51
CA MET A 673 -9.64 46.33 -21.05
C MET A 673 -8.44 45.54 -20.56
N PRO A 674 -7.85 45.92 -19.37
CA PRO A 674 -6.74 45.21 -18.78
C PRO A 674 -7.01 43.73 -18.57
N GLY A 675 -6.19 42.87 -19.17
CA GLY A 675 -6.30 41.43 -19.06
C GLY A 675 -7.36 40.78 -19.95
N PHE A 676 -7.96 41.55 -20.92
CA PHE A 676 -8.93 41.07 -21.88
C PHE A 676 -8.37 41.14 -23.33
N GLY A 677 -7.43 40.24 -23.63
CA GLY A 677 -6.74 40.18 -24.89
C GLY A 677 -7.59 39.53 -26.04
N LYS A 678 -7.06 39.57 -27.27
CA LYS A 678 -7.71 39.11 -28.49
C LYS A 678 -8.33 37.70 -28.41
N LYS A 679 -7.63 36.76 -27.76
CA LYS A 679 -8.12 35.38 -27.56
C LYS A 679 -9.38 35.32 -26.69
N LYS A 680 -9.46 36.14 -25.65
CA LYS A 680 -10.64 36.21 -24.78
C LYS A 680 -11.79 36.95 -25.43
N GLN A 681 -11.47 37.92 -26.28
CA GLN A 681 -12.46 38.59 -27.11
C GLN A 681 -13.16 37.61 -28.06
N GLU A 682 -12.41 36.73 -28.73
CA GLU A 682 -12.95 35.72 -29.62
C GLU A 682 -13.82 34.68 -28.87
N GLN A 683 -13.39 34.27 -27.66
CA GLN A 683 -14.07 33.27 -26.87
C GLN A 683 -15.30 33.79 -26.10
N TYR A 684 -15.19 34.94 -25.46
CA TYR A 684 -16.16 35.42 -24.47
C TYR A 684 -16.71 36.82 -24.73
N GLY A 685 -16.15 37.55 -25.70
CA GLY A 685 -16.47 38.98 -25.92
C GLY A 685 -17.94 39.24 -26.14
N LYS A 686 -18.60 38.44 -26.99
CA LYS A 686 -20.02 38.58 -27.31
C LYS A 686 -20.95 38.38 -26.11
N GLU A 687 -20.63 37.39 -25.25
CA GLU A 687 -21.43 37.10 -24.07
C GLU A 687 -21.30 38.20 -23.01
N ILE A 688 -20.08 38.69 -22.80
CA ILE A 688 -19.79 39.76 -21.84
C ILE A 688 -20.44 41.06 -22.29
N LEU A 689 -20.34 41.43 -23.57
CA LEU A 689 -21.01 42.63 -24.11
C LEU A 689 -22.53 42.53 -23.99
N LYS A 690 -23.11 41.36 -24.22
CA LYS A 690 -24.54 41.14 -23.99
C LYS A 690 -24.96 41.39 -22.55
N ILE A 691 -24.16 40.97 -21.56
CA ILE A 691 -24.44 41.22 -20.15
C ILE A 691 -24.35 42.73 -19.83
N ILE A 692 -23.34 43.42 -20.39
CA ILE A 692 -23.14 44.86 -20.14
C ILE A 692 -24.26 45.68 -20.78
N ILE A 693 -24.59 45.39 -22.04
CA ILE A 693 -25.65 46.09 -22.78
C ILE A 693 -27.02 45.88 -22.12
N ALA A 694 -27.33 44.65 -21.71
CA ALA A 694 -28.54 44.34 -20.97
C ALA A 694 -28.61 45.05 -19.60
N TYR A 695 -27.47 45.23 -18.93
CA TYR A 695 -27.41 46.01 -17.69
C TYR A 695 -27.66 47.50 -17.92
N LEU A 696 -27.15 48.06 -18.99
CA LEU A 696 -27.33 49.47 -19.31
C LEU A 696 -28.71 49.80 -19.86
N GLY A 697 -29.62 48.84 -20.04
CA GLY A 697 -30.97 49.04 -20.57
C GLY A 697 -30.99 49.44 -22.04
N LYS A 698 -29.93 49.14 -22.81
CA LYS A 698 -29.77 49.45 -24.25
C LYS A 698 -29.94 48.20 -25.11
N GLY A 699 -30.76 47.26 -24.68
CA GLY A 699 -31.03 46.02 -25.40
C GLY A 699 -32.44 45.99 -25.97
#